data_f8a8fa67e097e647faf02da67886aa7c
#
_entry.id   f8a8fa67e097e647faf02da67886aa7c
#
_cell.length_a   1.000
_cell.length_b   1.000
_cell.length_c   1.000
_cell.angle_alpha   90.00
_cell.angle_beta   90.00
_cell.angle_gamma   90.00
#
_symmetry.space_group_name_H-M   'P 1'
#
loop_
_entity.id
_entity.type
_entity.pdbx_description
1 polymer ?
#
loop_
_entity_poly.entity_id
_entity_poly.type
_entity_poly.pdbx_seq_one_letter_code
_entity_poly.pdbx_strand_id
1 'polypeptide(L)'
;MNGRNIILGLLAGMVAVSCSTTRSLSDGEYRLAKNTVQADDPAFRTSQLSSYIRQKPNSSLLFDWNPFLSIYNWSGHKTDGLAGFFRKIGEAPVVYNPAMVDESIRNMETHLTYLGYYGSTVDSRVEVKGRKVYVHYFVTLGRRYKIRSVDFEIPSYGTFADDYERDRKNVTIKAGEWLSESLLEKESDRSARYFRNIGYYGFDKRFFFFEADTLQTPGEADLSIAIRDYGRDDNPANATEHQKYTIGRVRVSHPENVHIRPSIIENLNVLRPGETYSESRVNLAYTRLSNLNVFNSINITTTPGTDQTVDCDINMTTGGIHGFKAKLEASVNSTGLIGISPQVNYFHRNIFRGGEQLNLSVKGNFQFKPKTDIRSNEISLSSSIRFPKFIGLPNRVFKSQNIPRTDISLAFSYQDRPEYRRTIISAAFGYSGILWQKFNYQFYPFQGNIVRLFDMDQDFLLRTLSNPFLANAYSDHFDLGIGGILYFTTDPSPVPASSFRYYRLSFDLSGNLLSLFNSAMPTDNFGNHTIWDTPYSQYVRAEFQFAQTLRFGRDEKHAIAWRVLAGAGYAYGNSTSMPFEKQFYAGGANSMRGWQARALGPGTEKPLFLFTIPSQAGEMKLEANLEYRFPLFWKLEGALFADAGNIWDIHDWLKDYPELEALTGVSAFRFNAQLPETIALDWGVGIRLNLNFLVARIDMGMRLHDPQRERGDRWVGPRQWFPSNYALHFGVGYPF
;
A
#
# COMPACT_ATOMS: atom_id res chain seq x y z
N MET A 1 -8.23 29.29 29.99
CA MET A 1 -9.53 28.67 29.77
C MET A 1 -9.35 27.16 29.91
N ASN A 2 -10.04 26.56 30.89
CA ASN A 2 -9.85 25.13 31.19
C ASN A 2 -10.37 24.27 30.04
N GLY A 3 -9.56 23.32 29.56
CA GLY A 3 -9.91 22.40 28.47
C GLY A 3 -11.25 21.64 28.67
N ARG A 4 -11.67 21.48 29.93
CA ARG A 4 -12.97 20.93 30.33
C ARG A 4 -14.15 21.77 29.86
N ASN A 5 -14.01 23.11 29.82
CA ASN A 5 -15.06 24.02 29.37
C ASN A 5 -15.13 24.09 27.84
N ILE A 6 -14.04 23.82 27.12
CA ILE A 6 -14.03 23.70 25.65
C ILE A 6 -14.72 22.40 25.23
N ILE A 7 -14.43 21.29 25.91
CA ILE A 7 -15.08 19.99 25.67
C ILE A 7 -16.58 20.02 25.99
N LEU A 8 -16.95 20.65 27.12
CA LEU A 8 -18.35 20.86 27.48
C LEU A 8 -19.05 21.83 26.52
N GLY A 9 -18.40 22.86 26.02
CA GLY A 9 -18.92 23.76 25.01
C GLY A 9 -19.10 23.08 23.64
N LEU A 10 -18.18 22.20 23.25
CA LEU A 10 -18.31 21.37 22.05
C LEU A 10 -19.42 20.31 22.19
N LEU A 11 -19.54 19.67 23.35
CA LEU A 11 -20.63 18.73 23.64
C LEU A 11 -22.00 19.41 23.70
N ALA A 12 -22.10 20.57 24.34
CA ALA A 12 -23.32 21.37 24.37
C ALA A 12 -23.69 21.92 22.98
N GLY A 13 -22.70 22.30 22.17
CA GLY A 13 -22.88 22.68 20.78
C GLY A 13 -23.38 21.51 19.92
N MET A 14 -22.88 20.30 20.16
CA MET A 14 -23.35 19.08 19.47
C MET A 14 -24.79 18.70 19.83
N VAL A 15 -25.22 18.90 21.07
CA VAL A 15 -26.60 18.63 21.52
C VAL A 15 -27.59 19.67 21.00
N ALA A 16 -27.18 20.92 20.86
CA ALA A 16 -28.02 22.00 20.32
C ALA A 16 -28.28 21.89 18.79
N VAL A 17 -27.50 21.06 18.06
CA VAL A 17 -27.59 20.84 16.60
C VAL A 17 -28.59 19.73 16.23
N SER A 18 -29.38 19.20 17.16
CA SER A 18 -30.47 18.26 16.85
C SER A 18 -31.65 18.95 16.12
N CYS A 19 -31.35 19.75 15.11
CA CYS A 19 -32.36 20.31 14.23
C CYS A 19 -32.96 19.23 13.32
N SER A 20 -34.28 19.30 13.13
CA SER A 20 -35.09 18.41 12.29
C SER A 20 -34.39 17.99 11.00
N THR A 21 -34.06 16.69 10.88
CA THR A 21 -33.44 16.09 9.68
C THR A 21 -34.38 16.01 8.47
N THR A 22 -35.55 16.60 8.58
CA THR A 22 -36.62 16.60 7.57
C THR A 22 -37.09 18.02 7.16
N ARG A 23 -36.35 19.06 7.57
CA ARG A 23 -36.70 20.47 7.35
C ARG A 23 -36.73 20.90 5.90
N SER A 24 -35.87 20.32 5.08
CA SER A 24 -35.71 20.67 3.66
C SER A 24 -36.57 19.79 2.72
N LEU A 25 -37.41 18.91 3.24
CA LEU A 25 -38.33 18.10 2.46
C LEU A 25 -39.54 18.95 2.03
N SER A 26 -40.04 18.72 0.82
CA SER A 26 -41.30 19.29 0.32
C SER A 26 -42.48 18.63 1.00
N ASP A 27 -43.67 19.22 0.89
CA ASP A 27 -44.86 18.64 1.46
C ASP A 27 -45.22 17.30 0.76
N GLY A 28 -45.56 16.31 1.56
CA GLY A 28 -45.83 14.95 1.07
C GLY A 28 -44.56 14.06 0.88
N GLU A 29 -43.37 14.60 1.00
CA GLU A 29 -42.13 13.82 0.91
C GLU A 29 -41.72 13.25 2.26
N TYR A 30 -41.15 12.03 2.22
CA TYR A 30 -40.60 11.32 3.36
C TYR A 30 -39.12 11.05 3.15
N ARG A 31 -38.30 11.20 4.19
CA ARG A 31 -36.91 10.87 4.17
C ARG A 31 -36.66 9.40 4.41
N LEU A 32 -35.88 8.74 3.56
CA LEU A 32 -35.35 7.41 3.87
C LEU A 32 -34.33 7.50 5.02
N ALA A 33 -34.67 6.92 6.17
CA ALA A 33 -33.86 7.00 7.38
C ALA A 33 -32.93 5.79 7.51
N LYS A 34 -33.40 4.57 7.19
CA LYS A 34 -32.61 3.34 7.38
C LYS A 34 -33.13 2.22 6.50
N ASN A 35 -32.17 1.40 6.00
CA ASN A 35 -32.45 0.09 5.43
C ASN A 35 -31.88 -0.99 6.37
N THR A 36 -32.61 -2.10 6.53
CA THR A 36 -32.12 -3.29 7.22
C THR A 36 -32.40 -4.52 6.37
N VAL A 37 -31.47 -5.46 6.37
CA VAL A 37 -31.66 -6.76 5.69
C VAL A 37 -31.51 -7.84 6.73
N GLN A 38 -32.50 -8.72 6.81
CA GLN A 38 -32.49 -9.88 7.69
C GLN A 38 -32.77 -11.13 6.85
N ALA A 39 -32.02 -12.20 7.12
CA ALA A 39 -32.23 -13.49 6.48
C ALA A 39 -32.76 -14.49 7.50
N ASP A 40 -33.49 -15.46 7.02
CA ASP A 40 -34.00 -16.59 7.81
C ASP A 40 -32.89 -17.48 8.35
N ASP A 41 -31.76 -17.62 7.60
CA ASP A 41 -30.57 -18.30 8.09
C ASP A 41 -29.56 -17.28 8.67
N PRO A 42 -29.24 -17.37 9.99
CA PRO A 42 -28.25 -16.51 10.63
C PRO A 42 -26.83 -16.66 10.09
N ALA A 43 -26.52 -17.80 9.44
CA ALA A 43 -25.20 -18.04 8.86
C ALA A 43 -25.01 -17.27 7.53
N PHE A 44 -26.09 -16.84 6.90
CA PHE A 44 -26.01 -16.08 5.65
C PHE A 44 -25.51 -14.65 5.89
N ARG A 45 -24.55 -14.22 5.12
CA ARG A 45 -23.98 -12.87 5.20
C ARG A 45 -24.86 -11.86 4.47
N THR A 46 -25.76 -11.23 5.16
CA THR A 46 -26.69 -10.22 4.59
C THR A 46 -25.97 -8.99 4.01
N SER A 47 -24.72 -8.73 4.42
CA SER A 47 -23.88 -7.65 3.85
C SER A 47 -23.65 -7.77 2.34
N GLN A 48 -23.67 -9.00 1.80
CA GLN A 48 -23.54 -9.26 0.36
C GLN A 48 -24.69 -8.63 -0.44
N LEU A 49 -25.85 -8.46 0.19
CA LEU A 49 -27.04 -7.88 -0.45
C LEU A 49 -27.08 -6.35 -0.36
N SER A 50 -26.29 -5.74 0.51
CA SER A 50 -26.34 -4.29 0.74
C SER A 50 -25.97 -3.43 -0.48
N SER A 51 -25.17 -3.97 -1.41
CA SER A 51 -24.82 -3.32 -2.67
C SER A 51 -25.97 -3.29 -3.68
N TYR A 52 -26.93 -4.19 -3.54
CA TYR A 52 -28.10 -4.35 -4.42
C TYR A 52 -29.30 -3.50 -3.99
N ILE A 53 -29.20 -2.84 -2.82
CA ILE A 53 -30.17 -1.83 -2.40
C ILE A 53 -29.93 -0.56 -3.22
N ARG A 54 -30.91 -0.18 -4.03
CA ARG A 54 -30.83 0.96 -4.95
C ARG A 54 -30.81 2.30 -4.23
N GLN A 55 -31.62 2.45 -3.19
CA GLN A 55 -31.71 3.68 -2.45
C GLN A 55 -31.08 3.53 -1.07
N LYS A 56 -29.97 4.21 -0.84
CA LYS A 56 -29.26 4.20 0.45
C LYS A 56 -29.64 5.43 1.26
N PRO A 57 -29.84 5.31 2.58
CA PRO A 57 -30.11 6.47 3.43
C PRO A 57 -28.91 7.39 3.52
N ASN A 58 -29.14 8.63 3.97
CA ASN A 58 -28.06 9.56 4.27
C ASN A 58 -27.06 8.98 5.26
N SER A 59 -25.80 9.40 5.13
CA SER A 59 -24.71 8.99 6.03
C SER A 59 -25.04 9.40 7.48
N SER A 60 -25.00 8.42 8.40
CA SER A 60 -25.24 8.64 9.82
C SER A 60 -23.98 8.39 10.64
N LEU A 61 -23.82 9.14 11.74
CA LEU A 61 -22.84 8.93 12.79
C LEU A 61 -23.50 8.22 14.00
N LEU A 62 -22.87 8.27 15.16
CA LEU A 62 -23.38 7.67 16.40
C LEU A 62 -24.85 8.07 16.66
N PHE A 63 -25.66 7.11 17.08
CA PHE A 63 -27.07 7.31 17.45
C PHE A 63 -27.95 7.90 16.32
N ASP A 64 -27.71 7.51 15.06
CA ASP A 64 -28.44 8.00 13.88
C ASP A 64 -28.33 9.53 13.66
N TRP A 65 -27.30 10.17 14.22
CA TRP A 65 -27.01 11.56 13.94
C TRP A 65 -26.45 11.73 12.53
N ASN A 66 -27.07 12.62 11.74
CA ASN A 66 -26.70 12.90 10.33
C ASN A 66 -26.09 14.31 10.22
N PRO A 67 -24.81 14.52 10.52
CA PRO A 67 -24.20 15.87 10.53
C PRO A 67 -24.22 16.54 9.16
N PHE A 68 -23.91 15.82 8.09
CA PHE A 68 -23.92 16.39 6.75
C PHE A 68 -25.31 16.77 6.27
N LEU A 69 -26.33 15.98 6.62
CA LEU A 69 -27.72 16.34 6.42
C LEU A 69 -28.12 17.56 7.25
N SER A 70 -27.63 17.66 8.49
CA SER A 70 -27.88 18.82 9.37
C SER A 70 -27.25 20.08 8.78
N ILE A 71 -26.01 20.01 8.25
CA ILE A 71 -25.35 21.10 7.53
C ILE A 71 -26.16 21.54 6.31
N TYR A 72 -26.64 20.57 5.51
CA TYR A 72 -27.51 20.86 4.38
C TYR A 72 -28.79 21.60 4.81
N ASN A 73 -29.42 21.14 5.89
CA ASN A 73 -30.66 21.71 6.41
C ASN A 73 -30.49 23.15 6.99
N TRP A 74 -29.25 23.57 7.32
CA TRP A 74 -28.97 24.98 7.68
C TRP A 74 -29.19 25.93 6.53
N SER A 75 -29.09 25.47 5.29
CA SER A 75 -29.41 26.29 4.11
C SER A 75 -30.89 26.65 4.00
N GLY A 76 -31.78 25.86 4.63
CA GLY A 76 -33.23 25.94 4.44
C GLY A 76 -33.59 25.77 2.96
N HIS A 77 -34.43 26.63 2.44
CA HIS A 77 -34.83 26.64 1.02
C HIS A 77 -33.98 27.59 0.16
N LYS A 78 -32.99 28.31 0.76
CA LYS A 78 -32.14 29.24 0.03
C LYS A 78 -31.01 28.53 -0.72
N THR A 79 -30.63 29.04 -1.90
CA THR A 79 -29.61 28.43 -2.78
C THR A 79 -28.33 29.29 -2.91
N ASP A 80 -28.35 30.53 -2.45
CA ASP A 80 -27.32 31.53 -2.73
C ASP A 80 -26.47 31.85 -1.49
N GLY A 81 -25.27 32.41 -1.71
CA GLY A 81 -24.34 32.87 -0.66
C GLY A 81 -23.90 31.75 0.29
N LEU A 82 -23.97 32.01 1.60
CA LEU A 82 -23.61 31.03 2.66
C LEU A 82 -24.51 29.79 2.61
N ALA A 83 -25.77 29.91 2.23
CA ALA A 83 -26.69 28.78 2.08
C ALA A 83 -26.24 27.84 0.95
N GLY A 84 -25.77 28.39 -0.18
CA GLY A 84 -25.19 27.62 -1.27
C GLY A 84 -23.91 26.87 -0.85
N PHE A 85 -23.08 27.46 0.01
CA PHE A 85 -21.92 26.81 0.57
C PHE A 85 -22.29 25.60 1.47
N PHE A 86 -23.28 25.76 2.35
CA PHE A 86 -23.77 24.66 3.20
C PHE A 86 -24.41 23.52 2.38
N ARG A 87 -25.07 23.83 1.26
CA ARG A 87 -25.58 22.81 0.35
C ARG A 87 -24.48 22.01 -0.36
N LYS A 88 -23.35 22.66 -0.69
CA LYS A 88 -22.20 21.97 -1.32
C LYS A 88 -21.46 21.04 -0.37
N ILE A 89 -21.37 21.40 0.91
CA ILE A 89 -20.70 20.58 1.95
C ILE A 89 -21.66 19.54 2.53
N GLY A 90 -22.94 19.90 2.68
CA GLY A 90 -23.96 19.03 3.23
C GLY A 90 -24.44 17.97 2.24
N GLU A 91 -25.15 16.98 2.77
CA GLU A 91 -25.78 15.93 2.00
C GLU A 91 -27.30 16.19 1.94
N ALA A 92 -27.87 16.26 0.73
CA ALA A 92 -29.31 16.43 0.55
C ALA A 92 -30.10 15.24 1.16
N PRO A 93 -31.31 15.47 1.71
CA PRO A 93 -32.14 14.38 2.23
C PRO A 93 -32.48 13.41 1.10
N VAL A 94 -32.34 12.13 1.37
CA VAL A 94 -32.75 11.06 0.45
C VAL A 94 -34.25 10.89 0.57
N VAL A 95 -34.98 11.33 -0.46
CA VAL A 95 -36.43 11.19 -0.51
C VAL A 95 -36.81 9.75 -0.82
N TYR A 96 -37.64 9.15 0.01
CA TYR A 96 -38.10 7.78 -0.14
C TYR A 96 -38.88 7.58 -1.45
N ASN A 97 -38.53 6.57 -2.21
CA ASN A 97 -39.18 6.17 -3.45
C ASN A 97 -39.57 4.68 -3.41
N PRO A 98 -40.87 4.34 -3.40
CA PRO A 98 -41.31 2.94 -3.37
C PRO A 98 -40.79 2.09 -4.53
N ALA A 99 -40.72 2.64 -5.75
CA ALA A 99 -40.22 1.91 -6.93
C ALA A 99 -38.76 1.45 -6.77
N MET A 100 -37.94 2.18 -6.02
CA MET A 100 -36.56 1.79 -5.71
C MET A 100 -36.50 0.61 -4.72
N VAL A 101 -37.52 0.43 -3.89
CA VAL A 101 -37.64 -0.75 -2.99
C VAL A 101 -37.91 -1.99 -3.82
N ASP A 102 -38.88 -1.94 -4.74
CA ASP A 102 -39.21 -3.06 -5.62
C ASP A 102 -38.08 -3.47 -6.51
N GLU A 103 -37.30 -2.46 -7.03
CA GLU A 103 -36.12 -2.73 -7.79
C GLU A 103 -34.99 -3.36 -6.94
N SER A 104 -34.86 -2.94 -5.68
CA SER A 104 -33.92 -3.54 -4.73
C SER A 104 -34.24 -5.00 -4.44
N ILE A 105 -35.54 -5.32 -4.27
CA ILE A 105 -36.01 -6.69 -4.07
C ILE A 105 -35.59 -7.57 -5.26
N ARG A 106 -35.97 -7.17 -6.49
CA ARG A 106 -35.61 -7.93 -7.70
C ARG A 106 -34.07 -8.12 -7.84
N ASN A 107 -33.32 -7.09 -7.55
CA ASN A 107 -31.85 -7.18 -7.63
C ASN A 107 -31.28 -8.14 -6.58
N MET A 108 -31.83 -8.15 -5.36
CA MET A 108 -31.39 -9.07 -4.30
C MET A 108 -31.77 -10.51 -4.64
N GLU A 109 -32.98 -10.79 -5.14
CA GLU A 109 -33.44 -12.12 -5.58
C GLU A 109 -32.57 -12.65 -6.73
N THR A 110 -32.28 -11.81 -7.73
CA THR A 110 -31.37 -12.15 -8.84
C THR A 110 -29.98 -12.50 -8.31
N HIS A 111 -29.46 -11.71 -7.36
CA HIS A 111 -28.14 -11.99 -6.79
C HIS A 111 -28.13 -13.27 -5.95
N LEU A 112 -29.22 -13.57 -5.23
CA LEU A 112 -29.33 -14.82 -4.47
C LEU A 112 -29.33 -16.04 -5.40
N THR A 113 -30.02 -15.97 -6.54
CA THR A 113 -29.96 -16.99 -7.59
C THR A 113 -28.55 -17.14 -8.14
N TYR A 114 -27.87 -16.03 -8.44
CA TYR A 114 -26.46 -16.03 -8.86
C TYR A 114 -25.53 -16.71 -7.85
N LEU A 115 -25.81 -16.60 -6.55
CA LEU A 115 -25.06 -17.29 -5.49
C LEU A 115 -25.47 -18.77 -5.31
N GLY A 116 -26.48 -19.26 -6.02
CA GLY A 116 -26.97 -20.63 -5.98
C GLY A 116 -28.09 -20.88 -4.96
N TYR A 117 -28.79 -19.82 -4.49
CA TYR A 117 -30.00 -19.95 -3.67
C TYR A 117 -31.22 -19.81 -4.57
N TYR A 118 -31.64 -20.91 -5.18
CA TYR A 118 -32.71 -20.94 -6.18
C TYR A 118 -34.11 -20.85 -5.53
N GLY A 119 -34.96 -19.96 -6.05
CA GLY A 119 -36.29 -19.71 -5.50
C GLY A 119 -36.27 -18.93 -4.20
N SER A 120 -35.23 -18.14 -3.94
CA SER A 120 -35.20 -17.17 -2.85
C SER A 120 -36.25 -16.08 -3.08
N THR A 121 -36.87 -15.61 -1.99
CA THR A 121 -37.78 -14.48 -2.01
C THR A 121 -37.32 -13.39 -1.05
N VAL A 122 -37.61 -12.15 -1.40
CA VAL A 122 -37.28 -10.98 -0.57
C VAL A 122 -38.58 -10.17 -0.38
N ASP A 123 -39.02 -10.10 0.84
CA ASP A 123 -40.14 -9.26 1.23
C ASP A 123 -39.67 -7.96 1.85
N SER A 124 -40.48 -6.89 1.76
CA SER A 124 -40.19 -5.63 2.42
C SER A 124 -41.31 -5.17 3.34
N ARG A 125 -40.91 -4.59 4.48
CA ARG A 125 -41.81 -3.88 5.37
C ARG A 125 -41.35 -2.44 5.51
N VAL A 126 -42.28 -1.51 5.22
CA VAL A 126 -42.01 -0.09 5.31
C VAL A 126 -42.65 0.45 6.58
N GLU A 127 -41.88 1.04 7.47
CA GLU A 127 -42.31 1.68 8.70
C GLU A 127 -42.14 3.20 8.57
N VAL A 128 -43.24 3.94 8.81
CA VAL A 128 -43.22 5.42 8.75
C VAL A 128 -43.33 5.98 10.16
N LYS A 129 -42.32 6.78 10.56
CA LYS A 129 -42.31 7.50 11.84
C LYS A 129 -42.17 9.01 11.59
N GLY A 130 -43.26 9.73 11.67
CA GLY A 130 -43.33 11.14 11.27
C GLY A 130 -43.02 11.31 9.78
N ARG A 131 -41.99 12.10 9.42
CA ARG A 131 -41.52 12.27 8.04
C ARG A 131 -40.28 11.39 7.70
N LYS A 132 -40.06 10.28 8.46
CA LYS A 132 -38.97 9.32 8.26
C LYS A 132 -39.54 7.96 7.88
N VAL A 133 -38.88 7.30 6.93
CA VAL A 133 -39.18 5.96 6.45
C VAL A 133 -38.01 5.02 6.78
N TYR A 134 -38.38 3.87 7.31
CA TYR A 134 -37.49 2.74 7.58
C TYR A 134 -37.92 1.57 6.71
N VAL A 135 -37.00 1.00 5.95
CA VAL A 135 -37.29 -0.15 5.09
C VAL A 135 -36.57 -1.38 5.64
N HIS A 136 -37.36 -2.42 5.90
CA HIS A 136 -36.86 -3.71 6.39
C HIS A 136 -37.07 -4.75 5.30
N TYR A 137 -35.96 -5.32 4.81
CA TYR A 137 -35.97 -6.41 3.84
C TYR A 137 -35.84 -7.73 4.59
N PHE A 138 -36.72 -8.68 4.33
CA PHE A 138 -36.70 -10.02 4.87
C PHE A 138 -36.40 -11.01 3.75
N VAL A 139 -35.32 -11.73 3.88
CA VAL A 139 -34.84 -12.67 2.88
C VAL A 139 -35.15 -14.07 3.34
N THR A 140 -35.87 -14.79 2.54
CA THR A 140 -36.08 -16.23 2.69
C THR A 140 -35.20 -16.93 1.66
N LEU A 141 -34.20 -17.67 2.14
CA LEU A 141 -33.23 -18.32 1.26
C LEU A 141 -33.87 -19.53 0.58
N GLY A 142 -33.69 -19.62 -0.72
CA GLY A 142 -34.11 -20.74 -1.52
C GLY A 142 -33.22 -21.97 -1.39
N ARG A 143 -33.55 -23.00 -2.16
CA ARG A 143 -32.81 -24.26 -2.13
C ARG A 143 -31.45 -24.13 -2.77
N ARG A 144 -30.46 -24.86 -2.23
CA ARG A 144 -29.17 -25.08 -2.85
C ARG A 144 -29.03 -26.51 -3.32
N TYR A 145 -28.30 -26.70 -4.40
CA TYR A 145 -28.04 -27.99 -4.97
C TYR A 145 -26.54 -28.27 -4.98
N LYS A 146 -26.13 -29.48 -4.61
CA LYS A 146 -24.75 -29.97 -4.79
C LYS A 146 -24.64 -30.63 -6.14
N ILE A 147 -23.55 -30.37 -6.86
CA ILE A 147 -23.25 -31.03 -8.12
C ILE A 147 -22.92 -32.50 -7.82
N ARG A 148 -23.72 -33.41 -8.36
CA ARG A 148 -23.54 -34.87 -8.24
C ARG A 148 -22.61 -35.39 -9.33
N SER A 149 -22.90 -35.04 -10.58
CA SER A 149 -22.11 -35.42 -11.74
C SER A 149 -21.90 -34.22 -12.66
N VAL A 150 -20.83 -34.29 -13.47
CA VAL A 150 -20.54 -33.28 -14.50
C VAL A 150 -20.29 -34.01 -15.81
N ASP A 151 -21.16 -33.80 -16.80
CA ASP A 151 -21.04 -34.33 -18.15
C ASP A 151 -20.64 -33.20 -19.11
N PHE A 152 -19.87 -33.54 -20.12
CA PHE A 152 -19.35 -32.57 -21.07
C PHE A 152 -19.80 -32.95 -22.51
N GLU A 153 -20.55 -32.03 -23.11
CA GLU A 153 -20.94 -32.10 -24.52
C GLU A 153 -20.03 -31.19 -25.34
N ILE A 154 -18.99 -31.76 -25.91
CA ILE A 154 -17.99 -31.05 -26.70
C ILE A 154 -18.12 -31.44 -28.13
N PRO A 155 -17.86 -30.52 -29.10
CA PRO A 155 -17.72 -30.94 -30.51
C PRO A 155 -16.72 -32.09 -30.64
N SER A 156 -17.14 -33.20 -31.19
CA SER A 156 -16.34 -34.42 -31.25
C SER A 156 -15.33 -34.44 -32.41
N TYR A 157 -15.07 -33.32 -33.06
CA TYR A 157 -14.25 -33.18 -34.25
C TYR A 157 -13.30 -31.97 -34.12
N GLY A 158 -12.21 -32.04 -34.86
CA GLY A 158 -11.27 -30.95 -35.06
C GLY A 158 -10.29 -30.69 -33.93
N THR A 159 -9.44 -29.71 -34.14
CA THR A 159 -8.38 -29.34 -33.19
C THR A 159 -8.91 -28.74 -31.89
N PHE A 160 -10.12 -28.22 -31.91
CA PHE A 160 -10.76 -27.65 -30.71
C PHE A 160 -11.07 -28.71 -29.66
N ALA A 161 -11.59 -29.87 -30.08
CA ALA A 161 -11.88 -30.98 -29.18
C ALA A 161 -10.62 -31.47 -28.45
N ASP A 162 -9.50 -31.62 -29.19
CA ASP A 162 -8.22 -32.02 -28.62
C ASP A 162 -7.66 -31.00 -27.60
N ASP A 163 -7.82 -29.72 -27.90
CA ASP A 163 -7.38 -28.65 -27.01
C ASP A 163 -8.25 -28.55 -25.74
N TYR A 164 -9.54 -28.82 -25.87
CA TYR A 164 -10.44 -28.88 -24.75
C TYR A 164 -10.10 -30.06 -23.81
N GLU A 165 -9.88 -31.25 -24.38
CA GLU A 165 -9.48 -32.40 -23.56
C GLU A 165 -8.16 -32.15 -22.79
N ARG A 166 -7.23 -31.38 -23.39
CA ARG A 166 -6.01 -30.94 -22.66
C ARG A 166 -6.31 -30.00 -21.51
N ASP A 167 -7.33 -29.13 -21.64
CA ASP A 167 -7.72 -28.18 -20.57
C ASP A 167 -8.65 -28.81 -19.52
N ARG A 168 -9.30 -29.94 -19.82
CA ARG A 168 -10.26 -30.60 -18.93
C ARG A 168 -9.76 -30.83 -17.52
N LYS A 169 -8.48 -31.15 -17.35
CA LYS A 169 -7.84 -31.29 -16.03
C LYS A 169 -7.83 -30.01 -15.19
N ASN A 170 -8.00 -28.85 -15.79
CA ASN A 170 -7.98 -27.53 -15.13
C ASN A 170 -9.40 -27.03 -14.84
N VAL A 171 -10.45 -27.78 -15.20
CA VAL A 171 -11.85 -27.43 -14.92
C VAL A 171 -12.05 -27.30 -13.41
N THR A 172 -12.64 -26.19 -13.00
CA THR A 172 -12.84 -25.87 -11.58
C THR A 172 -14.14 -26.44 -11.03
N ILE A 173 -15.10 -26.77 -11.89
CA ILE A 173 -16.39 -27.37 -11.47
C ILE A 173 -16.18 -28.85 -11.17
N LYS A 174 -16.52 -29.24 -9.91
CA LYS A 174 -16.32 -30.62 -9.44
C LYS A 174 -17.56 -31.14 -8.71
N ALA A 175 -17.74 -32.46 -8.74
CA ALA A 175 -18.77 -33.11 -7.92
C ALA A 175 -18.56 -32.80 -6.43
N GLY A 176 -19.65 -32.54 -5.71
CA GLY A 176 -19.67 -32.15 -4.31
C GLY A 176 -19.67 -30.64 -4.06
N GLU A 177 -19.37 -29.81 -5.07
CA GLU A 177 -19.47 -28.34 -4.95
C GLU A 177 -20.90 -27.85 -5.05
N TRP A 178 -21.16 -26.64 -4.52
CA TRP A 178 -22.47 -26.03 -4.63
C TRP A 178 -22.69 -25.44 -6.03
N LEU A 179 -23.75 -25.85 -6.70
CA LEU A 179 -24.18 -25.26 -7.97
C LEU A 179 -24.51 -23.77 -7.77
N SER A 180 -23.93 -22.90 -8.54
CA SER A 180 -24.24 -21.48 -8.60
C SER A 180 -23.82 -20.88 -9.93
N GLU A 181 -24.54 -19.88 -10.42
CA GLU A 181 -24.19 -19.16 -11.63
C GLU A 181 -22.78 -18.54 -11.53
N SER A 182 -22.40 -18.09 -10.34
CA SER A 182 -21.06 -17.59 -10.05
C SER A 182 -19.95 -18.61 -10.31
N LEU A 183 -20.18 -19.89 -9.98
CA LEU A 183 -19.21 -20.97 -10.24
C LEU A 183 -19.13 -21.25 -11.77
N LEU A 184 -20.28 -21.31 -12.42
CA LEU A 184 -20.38 -21.54 -13.86
C LEU A 184 -19.72 -20.41 -14.66
N GLU A 185 -19.98 -19.16 -14.29
CA GLU A 185 -19.37 -17.99 -14.92
C GLU A 185 -17.85 -17.97 -14.74
N LYS A 186 -17.35 -18.28 -13.54
CA LYS A 186 -15.89 -18.35 -13.29
C LYS A 186 -15.21 -19.39 -14.18
N GLU A 187 -15.84 -20.55 -14.36
CA GLU A 187 -15.31 -21.61 -15.22
C GLU A 187 -15.33 -21.20 -16.69
N SER A 188 -16.44 -20.67 -17.19
CA SER A 188 -16.53 -20.21 -18.57
C SER A 188 -15.55 -19.07 -18.86
N ASP A 189 -15.35 -18.12 -17.95
CA ASP A 189 -14.34 -17.06 -18.07
C ASP A 189 -12.90 -17.60 -18.02
N ARG A 190 -12.61 -18.61 -17.19
CA ARG A 190 -11.31 -19.28 -17.13
C ARG A 190 -10.99 -19.97 -18.43
N SER A 191 -11.94 -20.78 -18.88
CA SER A 191 -11.80 -21.58 -20.09
C SER A 191 -11.72 -20.69 -21.33
N ALA A 192 -12.58 -19.67 -21.43
CA ALA A 192 -12.52 -18.71 -22.55
C ALA A 192 -11.15 -18.01 -22.63
N ARG A 193 -10.58 -17.60 -21.48
CA ARG A 193 -9.21 -17.04 -21.47
C ARG A 193 -8.15 -18.03 -21.91
N TYR A 194 -8.26 -19.30 -21.52
CA TYR A 194 -7.35 -20.35 -21.97
C TYR A 194 -7.37 -20.44 -23.50
N PHE A 195 -8.56 -20.58 -24.10
CA PHE A 195 -8.71 -20.72 -25.55
C PHE A 195 -8.22 -19.48 -26.31
N ARG A 196 -8.55 -18.26 -25.84
CA ARG A 196 -8.01 -17.03 -26.44
C ARG A 196 -6.47 -16.96 -26.39
N ASN A 197 -5.86 -17.63 -25.41
CA ASN A 197 -4.40 -17.66 -25.28
C ASN A 197 -3.70 -18.69 -26.17
N ILE A 198 -4.41 -19.68 -26.68
CA ILE A 198 -3.87 -20.71 -27.56
C ILE A 198 -4.32 -20.56 -29.01
N GLY A 199 -4.90 -19.42 -29.36
CA GLY A 199 -5.17 -19.05 -30.75
C GLY A 199 -6.64 -18.83 -31.11
N TYR A 200 -7.59 -19.23 -30.30
CA TYR A 200 -9.03 -19.10 -30.64
C TYR A 200 -9.50 -17.67 -30.45
N TYR A 201 -9.23 -16.82 -31.45
CA TYR A 201 -9.67 -15.43 -31.46
C TYR A 201 -11.20 -15.32 -31.45
N GLY A 202 -11.74 -14.43 -30.61
CA GLY A 202 -13.18 -14.26 -30.47
C GLY A 202 -13.88 -15.34 -29.64
N PHE A 203 -13.15 -16.34 -29.11
CA PHE A 203 -13.77 -17.29 -28.19
C PHE A 203 -14.21 -16.60 -26.90
N ASP A 204 -15.48 -16.78 -26.55
CA ASP A 204 -16.14 -16.06 -25.47
C ASP A 204 -16.90 -17.02 -24.54
N LYS A 205 -17.14 -16.60 -23.29
CA LYS A 205 -17.93 -17.35 -22.31
C LYS A 205 -19.36 -17.67 -22.78
N ARG A 206 -19.90 -16.92 -23.73
CA ARG A 206 -21.24 -17.13 -24.31
C ARG A 206 -21.36 -18.43 -25.12
N PHE A 207 -20.26 -19.04 -25.49
CA PHE A 207 -20.27 -20.36 -26.13
C PHE A 207 -20.53 -21.50 -25.14
N PHE A 208 -20.39 -21.24 -23.83
CA PHE A 208 -20.74 -22.21 -22.81
C PHE A 208 -22.25 -22.21 -22.53
N PHE A 209 -22.82 -23.38 -22.57
CA PHE A 209 -24.19 -23.62 -22.21
C PHE A 209 -24.25 -24.64 -21.05
N PHE A 210 -24.97 -24.30 -20.00
CA PHE A 210 -25.07 -25.12 -18.80
C PHE A 210 -26.49 -25.59 -18.62
N GLU A 211 -26.67 -26.91 -18.45
CA GLU A 211 -27.96 -27.51 -18.14
C GLU A 211 -27.83 -28.32 -16.84
N ALA A 212 -28.71 -28.08 -15.90
CA ALA A 212 -28.69 -28.73 -14.59
C ALA A 212 -30.00 -29.46 -14.33
N ASP A 213 -29.96 -30.80 -14.27
CA ASP A 213 -31.07 -31.60 -13.84
C ASP A 213 -31.09 -31.73 -12.31
N THR A 214 -32.14 -31.15 -11.69
CA THR A 214 -32.34 -31.12 -10.23
C THR A 214 -33.46 -32.03 -9.79
N LEU A 215 -34.03 -32.83 -10.67
CA LEU A 215 -35.25 -33.62 -10.40
C LEU A 215 -34.96 -35.04 -9.92
N GLN A 216 -33.78 -35.57 -10.20
CA GLN A 216 -33.45 -36.98 -9.93
C GLN A 216 -33.15 -37.25 -8.45
N THR A 217 -32.45 -36.37 -7.79
CA THR A 217 -32.07 -36.54 -6.39
C THR A 217 -32.35 -35.24 -5.61
N PRO A 218 -33.10 -35.27 -4.50
CA PRO A 218 -33.36 -34.07 -3.72
C PRO A 218 -32.09 -33.42 -3.18
N GLY A 219 -31.86 -32.15 -3.52
CA GLY A 219 -30.69 -31.37 -3.07
C GLY A 219 -29.40 -31.59 -3.87
N GLU A 220 -29.45 -32.38 -4.94
CA GLU A 220 -28.37 -32.60 -5.88
C GLU A 220 -28.77 -32.21 -7.30
N ALA A 221 -27.76 -31.97 -8.13
CA ALA A 221 -27.94 -31.65 -9.56
C ALA A 221 -26.92 -32.41 -10.41
N ASP A 222 -27.38 -32.95 -11.52
CA ASP A 222 -26.51 -33.41 -12.58
C ASP A 222 -26.30 -32.28 -13.58
N LEU A 223 -25.05 -31.90 -13.79
CA LEU A 223 -24.67 -30.75 -14.60
C LEU A 223 -24.12 -31.22 -15.96
N SER A 224 -24.76 -30.78 -17.06
CA SER A 224 -24.19 -30.87 -18.40
C SER A 224 -23.58 -29.53 -18.81
N ILE A 225 -22.38 -29.59 -19.35
CA ILE A 225 -21.64 -28.43 -19.86
C ILE A 225 -21.47 -28.65 -21.38
N ALA A 226 -22.19 -27.85 -22.14
CA ALA A 226 -22.08 -27.88 -23.59
C ALA A 226 -21.29 -26.68 -24.10
N ILE A 227 -20.42 -26.88 -25.09
CA ILE A 227 -19.77 -25.80 -25.83
C ILE A 227 -20.33 -25.77 -27.24
N ARG A 228 -20.90 -24.63 -27.60
CA ARG A 228 -21.53 -24.45 -28.94
C ARG A 228 -20.52 -23.97 -29.95
N ASP A 229 -20.71 -24.40 -31.17
CA ASP A 229 -19.94 -23.93 -32.34
C ASP A 229 -20.21 -22.45 -32.63
N TYR A 230 -19.29 -21.83 -33.35
CA TYR A 230 -19.40 -20.43 -33.76
C TYR A 230 -20.58 -20.22 -34.70
N GLY A 231 -21.38 -19.18 -34.48
CA GLY A 231 -22.54 -18.83 -35.33
C GLY A 231 -23.78 -19.70 -35.15
N ARG A 232 -23.78 -20.71 -34.27
CA ARG A 232 -24.91 -21.65 -34.09
C ARG A 232 -26.19 -20.96 -33.59
N ASP A 233 -26.05 -19.93 -32.76
CA ASP A 233 -27.19 -19.22 -32.17
C ASP A 233 -27.92 -18.35 -33.21
N ASP A 234 -27.20 -17.86 -34.24
CA ASP A 234 -27.77 -17.05 -35.30
C ASP A 234 -28.52 -17.95 -36.33
N ASN A 235 -27.93 -19.05 -36.69
CA ASN A 235 -28.53 -20.09 -37.56
C ASN A 235 -27.74 -21.40 -37.46
N PRO A 236 -28.36 -22.50 -36.95
CA PRO A 236 -27.69 -23.80 -36.85
C PRO A 236 -27.05 -24.34 -38.14
N ALA A 237 -27.57 -23.94 -39.30
CA ALA A 237 -27.03 -24.32 -40.59
C ALA A 237 -25.68 -23.62 -40.93
N ASN A 238 -25.39 -22.51 -40.23
CA ASN A 238 -24.16 -21.73 -40.39
C ASN A 238 -23.13 -22.01 -39.29
N ALA A 239 -23.36 -22.98 -38.43
CA ALA A 239 -22.46 -23.36 -37.37
C ALA A 239 -21.10 -23.77 -37.98
N THR A 240 -20.03 -23.13 -37.49
CA THR A 240 -18.66 -23.40 -37.93
C THR A 240 -17.79 -23.74 -36.73
N GLU A 241 -16.83 -24.65 -36.92
CA GLU A 241 -15.86 -25.02 -35.91
C GLU A 241 -15.04 -23.83 -35.46
N HIS A 242 -14.69 -23.77 -34.15
CA HIS A 242 -13.76 -22.81 -33.62
C HIS A 242 -12.37 -23.01 -34.21
N GLN A 243 -11.83 -21.95 -34.81
CA GLN A 243 -10.56 -21.99 -35.51
C GLN A 243 -9.47 -21.23 -34.81
N LYS A 244 -8.23 -21.67 -34.95
CA LYS A 244 -7.06 -20.93 -34.45
C LYS A 244 -6.65 -19.85 -35.46
N TYR A 245 -6.30 -18.72 -34.93
CA TYR A 245 -5.84 -17.56 -35.66
C TYR A 245 -4.36 -17.32 -35.42
N THR A 246 -3.69 -16.76 -36.40
CA THR A 246 -2.34 -16.23 -36.29
C THR A 246 -2.37 -14.70 -36.31
N ILE A 247 -1.32 -14.07 -35.81
CA ILE A 247 -1.18 -12.62 -35.91
C ILE A 247 -0.89 -12.25 -37.36
N GLY A 248 -1.74 -11.42 -37.97
CA GLY A 248 -1.58 -10.86 -39.30
C GLY A 248 -0.66 -9.64 -39.30
N ARG A 249 -1.15 -8.51 -39.78
CA ARG A 249 -0.39 -7.24 -39.77
C ARG A 249 -0.39 -6.63 -38.39
N VAL A 250 0.78 -6.10 -38.00
CA VAL A 250 0.89 -5.30 -36.80
C VAL A 250 1.27 -3.86 -37.18
N ARG A 251 0.35 -2.94 -37.00
CA ARG A 251 0.53 -1.52 -37.28
C ARG A 251 0.68 -0.76 -35.98
N VAL A 252 1.69 0.10 -35.89
CA VAL A 252 1.93 0.94 -34.74
C VAL A 252 1.87 2.39 -35.19
N SER A 253 1.01 3.19 -34.55
CA SER A 253 0.88 4.61 -34.79
C SER A 253 1.06 5.42 -33.50
N HIS A 254 1.79 6.49 -33.57
CA HIS A 254 1.99 7.47 -32.49
C HIS A 254 2.03 8.89 -33.06
N PRO A 255 1.78 9.93 -32.22
CA PRO A 255 1.83 11.32 -32.68
C PRO A 255 3.21 11.70 -33.23
N GLU A 256 3.26 12.47 -34.31
CA GLU A 256 4.50 12.90 -34.98
C GLU A 256 5.39 13.78 -34.11
N ASN A 257 4.81 14.52 -33.16
CA ASN A 257 5.55 15.35 -32.21
C ASN A 257 6.33 14.53 -31.16
N VAL A 258 6.18 13.23 -31.12
CA VAL A 258 6.91 12.34 -30.21
C VAL A 258 8.00 11.60 -30.97
N HIS A 259 9.20 12.11 -30.87
CA HIS A 259 10.36 11.46 -31.46
C HIS A 259 10.86 10.32 -30.54
N ILE A 260 10.41 9.08 -30.79
CA ILE A 260 10.91 7.87 -30.13
C ILE A 260 11.63 7.00 -31.14
N ARG A 261 12.70 6.34 -30.71
CA ARG A 261 13.44 5.43 -31.58
C ARG A 261 12.58 4.21 -31.96
N PRO A 262 12.37 3.90 -33.25
CA PRO A 262 11.54 2.77 -33.68
C PRO A 262 11.94 1.45 -33.02
N SER A 263 13.24 1.20 -32.87
CA SER A 263 13.77 -0.02 -32.24
C SER A 263 13.30 -0.24 -30.78
N ILE A 264 12.93 0.83 -30.05
CA ILE A 264 12.37 0.71 -28.70
C ILE A 264 10.97 0.14 -28.77
N ILE A 265 10.13 0.69 -29.65
CA ILE A 265 8.76 0.22 -29.84
C ILE A 265 8.77 -1.24 -30.34
N GLU A 266 9.63 -1.56 -31.32
CA GLU A 266 9.77 -2.91 -31.85
C GLU A 266 10.22 -3.93 -30.80
N ASN A 267 11.15 -3.56 -29.92
CA ASN A 267 11.62 -4.45 -28.85
C ASN A 267 10.58 -4.67 -27.75
N LEU A 268 9.71 -3.69 -27.49
CA LEU A 268 8.67 -3.78 -26.48
C LEU A 268 7.39 -4.42 -27.00
N ASN A 269 7.13 -4.28 -28.30
CA ASN A 269 6.02 -4.97 -28.94
C ASN A 269 6.34 -6.46 -29.08
N VAL A 270 5.57 -7.29 -28.40
CA VAL A 270 5.71 -8.77 -28.43
C VAL A 270 4.85 -9.43 -29.47
N LEU A 271 4.07 -8.64 -30.22
CA LEU A 271 3.22 -9.15 -31.29
C LEU A 271 4.06 -9.29 -32.57
N ARG A 272 4.12 -10.50 -33.10
CA ARG A 272 4.87 -10.81 -34.32
C ARG A 272 3.95 -11.44 -35.36
N PRO A 273 3.94 -10.94 -36.60
CA PRO A 273 3.22 -11.57 -37.68
C PRO A 273 3.58 -13.07 -37.83
N GLY A 274 2.60 -13.91 -38.10
CA GLY A 274 2.74 -15.35 -38.25
C GLY A 274 2.75 -16.18 -36.97
N GLU A 275 2.86 -15.57 -35.80
CA GLU A 275 2.73 -16.27 -34.50
C GLU A 275 1.27 -16.54 -34.15
N THR A 276 1.02 -17.61 -33.42
CA THR A 276 -0.34 -17.93 -32.93
C THR A 276 -0.87 -16.77 -32.06
N TYR A 277 -2.10 -16.36 -32.31
CA TYR A 277 -2.77 -15.34 -31.55
C TYR A 277 -2.82 -15.72 -30.06
N SER A 278 -2.62 -14.73 -29.18
CA SER A 278 -2.76 -14.90 -27.76
C SER A 278 -3.17 -13.58 -27.10
N GLU A 279 -4.30 -13.59 -26.41
CA GLU A 279 -4.80 -12.42 -25.67
C GLU A 279 -3.80 -11.95 -24.62
N SER A 280 -3.13 -12.87 -23.93
CA SER A 280 -2.10 -12.53 -22.94
C SER A 280 -0.89 -11.82 -23.56
N ARG A 281 -0.54 -12.11 -24.82
CA ARG A 281 0.50 -11.37 -25.56
C ARG A 281 0.06 -9.96 -25.93
N VAL A 282 -1.21 -9.78 -26.31
CA VAL A 282 -1.78 -8.43 -26.56
C VAL A 282 -1.72 -7.61 -25.29
N ASN A 283 -2.14 -8.18 -24.16
CA ASN A 283 -2.08 -7.53 -22.86
C ASN A 283 -0.62 -7.26 -22.42
N LEU A 284 0.31 -8.15 -22.75
CA LEU A 284 1.72 -7.95 -22.48
C LEU A 284 2.32 -6.80 -23.32
N ALA A 285 1.95 -6.70 -24.60
CA ALA A 285 2.34 -5.58 -25.46
C ALA A 285 1.83 -4.25 -24.89
N TYR A 286 0.55 -4.20 -24.50
CA TYR A 286 -0.03 -3.05 -23.82
C TYR A 286 0.74 -2.69 -22.56
N THR A 287 1.00 -3.66 -21.68
CA THR A 287 1.71 -3.44 -20.42
C THR A 287 3.13 -2.93 -20.65
N ARG A 288 3.86 -3.50 -21.60
CA ARG A 288 5.23 -3.06 -21.89
C ARG A 288 5.29 -1.66 -22.48
N LEU A 289 4.41 -1.34 -23.42
CA LEU A 289 4.35 0.01 -24.01
C LEU A 289 3.87 1.05 -22.98
N SER A 290 2.89 0.71 -22.15
CA SER A 290 2.38 1.57 -21.07
C SER A 290 3.46 1.89 -20.02
N ASN A 291 4.33 0.94 -19.71
CA ASN A 291 5.41 1.11 -18.75
C ASN A 291 6.51 2.10 -19.19
N LEU A 292 6.55 2.49 -20.48
CA LEU A 292 7.41 3.59 -20.93
C LEU A 292 7.02 4.93 -20.29
N ASN A 293 5.74 5.09 -19.90
CA ASN A 293 5.19 6.35 -19.36
C ASN A 293 5.37 7.58 -20.29
N VAL A 294 5.64 7.35 -21.56
CA VAL A 294 5.70 8.39 -22.61
C VAL A 294 4.30 8.64 -23.16
N PHE A 295 3.53 7.57 -23.29
CA PHE A 295 2.18 7.60 -23.83
C PHE A 295 1.15 7.64 -22.69
N ASN A 296 0.13 8.49 -22.85
CA ASN A 296 -0.96 8.62 -21.86
C ASN A 296 -2.08 7.61 -22.10
N SER A 297 -2.32 7.25 -23.35
CA SER A 297 -3.27 6.23 -23.73
C SER A 297 -2.66 5.34 -24.79
N ILE A 298 -2.90 4.07 -24.67
CA ILE A 298 -2.53 3.05 -25.64
C ILE A 298 -3.78 2.24 -25.88
N ASN A 299 -4.19 2.15 -27.15
CA ASN A 299 -5.31 1.32 -27.56
C ASN A 299 -4.81 0.30 -28.56
N ILE A 300 -5.00 -0.99 -28.26
CA ILE A 300 -4.69 -2.08 -29.16
C ILE A 300 -6.01 -2.65 -29.66
N THR A 301 -6.32 -2.37 -30.92
CA THR A 301 -7.51 -2.90 -31.58
C THR A 301 -7.10 -4.14 -32.38
N THR A 302 -7.81 -5.23 -32.17
CA THR A 302 -7.63 -6.48 -32.92
C THR A 302 -8.83 -6.70 -33.83
N THR A 303 -8.57 -6.93 -35.11
CA THR A 303 -9.62 -7.16 -36.12
C THR A 303 -9.34 -8.45 -36.89
N PRO A 304 -10.35 -9.32 -37.11
CA PRO A 304 -10.16 -10.51 -37.92
C PRO A 304 -9.88 -10.10 -39.36
N GLY A 305 -8.82 -10.67 -39.91
CA GLY A 305 -8.42 -10.54 -41.30
C GLY A 305 -8.88 -11.74 -42.15
N THR A 306 -8.40 -11.81 -43.37
CA THR A 306 -8.56 -12.99 -44.21
C THR A 306 -7.64 -14.13 -43.73
N ASP A 307 -7.94 -15.39 -44.16
CA ASP A 307 -7.07 -16.56 -43.93
C ASP A 307 -6.71 -16.83 -42.46
N GLN A 308 -7.69 -16.70 -41.52
CA GLN A 308 -7.52 -16.97 -40.11
C GLN A 308 -6.40 -16.12 -39.47
N THR A 309 -6.29 -14.87 -39.88
CA THR A 309 -5.36 -13.90 -39.28
C THR A 309 -6.07 -12.87 -38.42
N VAL A 310 -5.35 -12.30 -37.50
CA VAL A 310 -5.80 -11.16 -36.65
C VAL A 310 -4.85 -10.00 -36.86
N ASP A 311 -5.36 -8.93 -37.47
CA ASP A 311 -4.62 -7.67 -37.59
C ASP A 311 -4.65 -6.92 -36.28
N CYS A 312 -3.52 -6.34 -35.87
CA CYS A 312 -3.35 -5.61 -34.61
C CYS A 312 -2.95 -4.16 -34.89
N ASP A 313 -3.83 -3.22 -34.56
CA ASP A 313 -3.58 -1.79 -34.67
C ASP A 313 -3.30 -1.19 -33.28
N ILE A 314 -2.06 -0.79 -33.04
CA ILE A 314 -1.59 -0.17 -31.77
C ILE A 314 -1.60 1.35 -31.96
N ASN A 315 -2.57 2.01 -31.39
CA ASN A 315 -2.70 3.46 -31.44
C ASN A 315 -2.29 4.09 -30.11
N MET A 316 -1.31 4.97 -30.11
CA MET A 316 -0.75 5.59 -28.94
C MET A 316 -0.97 7.11 -28.97
N THR A 317 -1.40 7.69 -27.86
CA THR A 317 -1.51 9.15 -27.70
C THR A 317 -0.60 9.61 -26.56
N THR A 318 -0.13 10.85 -26.63
CA THR A 318 0.74 11.42 -25.62
C THR A 318 0.08 12.58 -24.91
N GLY A 319 0.46 12.75 -23.64
CA GLY A 319 0.29 14.00 -22.91
C GLY A 319 1.57 14.83 -22.96
N GLY A 320 1.75 15.75 -22.04
CA GLY A 320 2.98 16.50 -21.88
C GLY A 320 4.18 15.58 -21.66
N ILE A 321 5.17 15.62 -22.57
CA ILE A 321 6.41 14.87 -22.44
C ILE A 321 7.26 15.41 -21.30
N HIS A 322 7.17 16.69 -21.01
CA HIS A 322 7.85 17.35 -19.90
C HIS A 322 6.89 18.28 -19.16
N GLY A 323 7.22 18.63 -17.94
CA GLY A 323 6.41 19.52 -17.13
C GLY A 323 6.96 19.70 -15.72
N PHE A 324 6.28 20.52 -14.94
CA PHE A 324 6.59 20.81 -13.57
C PHE A 324 5.48 20.31 -12.65
N LYS A 325 5.85 19.86 -11.45
CA LYS A 325 4.94 19.55 -10.35
C LYS A 325 5.41 20.29 -9.11
N ALA A 326 4.60 21.16 -8.60
CA ALA A 326 4.83 21.80 -7.31
C ALA A 326 4.04 21.07 -6.22
N LYS A 327 4.66 20.84 -5.08
CA LYS A 327 4.04 20.29 -3.88
C LYS A 327 4.39 21.17 -2.68
N LEU A 328 3.47 21.32 -1.79
CA LEU A 328 3.69 21.92 -0.47
C LEU A 328 3.16 20.94 0.58
N GLU A 329 4.04 20.48 1.44
CA GLU A 329 3.70 19.57 2.52
C GLU A 329 3.87 20.31 3.85
N ALA A 330 2.90 20.18 4.75
CA ALA A 330 3.02 20.60 6.13
C ALA A 330 3.26 19.35 7.00
N SER A 331 4.13 19.46 7.96
CA SER A 331 4.47 18.37 8.88
C SER A 331 4.43 18.83 10.33
N VAL A 332 3.98 17.94 11.20
CA VAL A 332 4.11 18.06 12.64
C VAL A 332 4.70 16.75 13.12
N ASN A 333 5.81 16.80 13.81
CA ASN A 333 6.45 15.61 14.35
C ASN A 333 6.19 15.45 15.85
N SER A 334 6.47 14.25 16.36
CA SER A 334 6.28 13.93 17.79
C SER A 334 7.21 14.71 18.72
N THR A 335 8.26 15.35 18.23
CA THR A 335 9.17 16.20 19.01
C THR A 335 8.64 17.64 19.20
N GLY A 336 7.47 17.94 18.61
CA GLY A 336 6.84 19.24 18.63
C GLY A 336 7.35 20.23 17.58
N LEU A 337 8.16 19.76 16.62
CA LEU A 337 8.53 20.57 15.46
C LEU A 337 7.37 20.64 14.47
N ILE A 338 7.08 21.85 14.04
CA ILE A 338 6.15 22.15 12.95
C ILE A 338 6.97 22.53 11.73
N GLY A 339 6.65 21.98 10.57
CA GLY A 339 7.43 22.21 9.37
C GLY A 339 6.59 22.40 8.13
N ILE A 340 7.22 23.02 7.15
CA ILE A 340 6.74 23.13 5.77
C ILE A 340 7.82 22.63 4.82
N SER A 341 7.40 21.88 3.82
CA SER A 341 8.31 21.30 2.82
C SER A 341 7.83 21.63 1.41
N PRO A 342 8.22 22.78 0.85
CA PRO A 342 8.02 23.07 -0.55
C PRO A 342 8.89 22.19 -1.43
N GLN A 343 8.34 21.67 -2.51
CA GLN A 343 9.06 20.86 -3.49
C GLN A 343 8.63 21.22 -4.91
N VAL A 344 9.59 21.40 -5.79
CA VAL A 344 9.37 21.57 -7.22
C VAL A 344 10.10 20.46 -7.96
N ASN A 345 9.37 19.74 -8.80
CA ASN A 345 9.91 18.68 -9.63
C ASN A 345 9.71 19.03 -11.09
N TYR A 346 10.78 19.00 -11.86
CA TYR A 346 10.75 18.97 -13.32
C TYR A 346 10.87 17.52 -13.77
N PHE A 347 10.07 17.12 -14.75
CA PHE A 347 10.20 15.80 -15.37
C PHE A 347 10.23 15.91 -16.90
N HIS A 348 11.01 15.00 -17.52
CA HIS A 348 11.03 14.77 -18.96
C HIS A 348 10.96 13.27 -19.20
N ARG A 349 9.97 12.80 -19.97
CA ARG A 349 9.65 11.37 -20.09
C ARG A 349 10.35 10.66 -21.26
N ASN A 350 11.11 11.36 -22.07
CA ASN A 350 11.78 10.83 -23.26
C ASN A 350 13.02 11.64 -23.64
N ILE A 351 13.94 11.83 -22.69
CA ILE A 351 15.04 12.79 -22.85
C ILE A 351 16.02 12.40 -23.97
N PHE A 352 16.26 11.09 -24.16
CA PHE A 352 17.17 10.59 -25.20
C PHE A 352 16.42 9.82 -26.30
N ARG A 353 15.12 10.04 -26.46
CA ARG A 353 14.26 9.41 -27.48
C ARG A 353 14.12 7.88 -27.35
N GLY A 354 14.38 7.33 -26.17
CA GLY A 354 14.26 5.90 -25.88
C GLY A 354 13.31 5.60 -24.73
N GLY A 355 12.46 6.58 -24.32
CA GLY A 355 11.59 6.45 -23.16
C GLY A 355 12.32 6.66 -21.83
N GLU A 356 13.55 7.24 -21.89
CA GLU A 356 14.31 7.56 -20.68
C GLU A 356 13.66 8.73 -19.94
N GLN A 357 13.48 8.55 -18.64
CA GLN A 357 12.80 9.52 -17.78
C GLN A 357 13.82 10.29 -16.95
N LEU A 358 13.89 11.60 -17.15
CA LEU A 358 14.64 12.50 -16.30
C LEU A 358 13.70 13.11 -15.26
N ASN A 359 14.11 13.12 -13.99
CA ASN A 359 13.48 13.87 -12.93
C ASN A 359 14.53 14.74 -12.23
N LEU A 360 14.22 16.02 -12.12
CA LEU A 360 14.98 16.99 -11.33
C LEU A 360 14.08 17.50 -10.22
N SER A 361 14.57 17.49 -8.98
CA SER A 361 13.79 17.93 -7.83
C SER A 361 14.59 18.88 -6.95
N VAL A 362 13.96 19.97 -6.57
CA VAL A 362 14.42 20.86 -5.51
C VAL A 362 13.41 20.77 -4.38
N LYS A 363 13.87 20.45 -3.17
CA LYS A 363 13.06 20.34 -1.98
C LYS A 363 13.66 21.15 -0.85
N GLY A 364 12.85 21.98 -0.20
CA GLY A 364 13.14 22.57 1.10
C GLY A 364 12.40 21.80 2.19
N ASN A 365 12.98 21.74 3.40
CA ASN A 365 12.30 21.26 4.59
C ASN A 365 12.68 22.20 5.74
N PHE A 366 11.74 23.03 6.17
CA PHE A 366 11.95 24.08 7.16
C PHE A 366 11.08 23.76 8.38
N GLN A 367 11.73 23.45 9.49
CA GLN A 367 11.05 23.07 10.73
C GLN A 367 11.45 24.00 11.85
N PHE A 368 10.51 24.28 12.72
CA PHE A 368 10.73 25.09 13.94
C PHE A 368 9.88 24.56 15.10
N LYS A 369 10.36 24.76 16.32
CA LYS A 369 9.61 24.44 17.52
C LYS A 369 8.99 25.72 18.08
N PRO A 370 7.65 25.81 18.18
CA PRO A 370 6.98 27.00 18.68
C PRO A 370 7.51 27.40 20.07
N LYS A 371 7.65 28.72 20.31
CA LYS A 371 8.14 29.32 21.57
C LYS A 371 9.59 28.99 21.93
N THR A 372 10.39 28.52 20.98
CA THR A 372 11.83 28.26 21.12
C THR A 372 12.57 28.73 19.89
N ASP A 373 13.89 28.90 20.00
CA ASP A 373 14.74 29.24 18.83
C ASP A 373 15.21 28.00 18.05
N ILE A 374 14.65 26.84 18.36
CA ILE A 374 15.01 25.58 17.73
C ILE A 374 14.50 25.55 16.30
N ARG A 375 15.41 25.44 15.35
CA ARG A 375 15.13 25.34 13.91
C ARG A 375 15.91 24.17 13.32
N SER A 376 15.34 23.52 12.33
CA SER A 376 16.01 22.49 11.53
C SER A 376 15.66 22.72 10.07
N ASN A 377 16.63 23.08 9.25
CA ASN A 377 16.45 23.41 7.87
C ASN A 377 17.21 22.42 6.99
N GLU A 378 16.61 22.04 5.86
CA GLU A 378 17.23 21.19 4.88
C GLU A 378 16.87 21.68 3.48
N ILE A 379 17.87 21.75 2.60
CA ILE A 379 17.68 22.02 1.18
C ILE A 379 18.31 20.86 0.42
N SER A 380 17.53 20.23 -0.46
CA SER A 380 17.95 19.09 -1.25
C SER A 380 17.73 19.33 -2.73
N LEU A 381 18.73 19.01 -3.52
CA LEU A 381 18.70 18.96 -4.97
C LEU A 381 18.90 17.51 -5.40
N SER A 382 18.02 16.96 -6.23
CA SER A 382 18.19 15.62 -6.76
C SER A 382 17.92 15.54 -8.26
N SER A 383 18.69 14.69 -8.92
CA SER A 383 18.55 14.35 -10.33
C SER A 383 18.49 12.83 -10.47
N SER A 384 17.57 12.33 -11.25
CA SER A 384 17.54 10.91 -11.58
C SER A 384 17.15 10.67 -13.03
N ILE A 385 17.83 9.71 -13.65
CA ILE A 385 17.52 9.21 -14.99
C ILE A 385 17.18 7.74 -14.89
N ARG A 386 16.00 7.38 -15.39
CA ARG A 386 15.50 6.01 -15.46
C ARG A 386 15.49 5.54 -16.90
N PHE A 387 16.16 4.47 -17.19
CA PHE A 387 16.19 3.81 -18.50
C PHE A 387 15.24 2.61 -18.49
N PRO A 388 14.37 2.44 -19.52
CA PRO A 388 13.45 1.29 -19.62
C PRO A 388 14.17 0.03 -20.15
N LYS A 389 15.41 -0.20 -19.76
CA LYS A 389 16.25 -1.34 -20.13
C LYS A 389 17.37 -1.54 -19.11
N PHE A 390 18.02 -2.70 -19.11
CA PHE A 390 19.29 -2.88 -18.41
C PHE A 390 20.43 -2.24 -19.20
N ILE A 391 21.24 -1.43 -18.54
CA ILE A 391 22.49 -0.91 -19.06
C ILE A 391 23.62 -1.80 -18.53
N GLY A 392 24.48 -2.29 -19.42
CA GLY A 392 25.62 -3.15 -19.06
C GLY A 392 25.27 -4.62 -18.85
N LEU A 393 23.98 -4.99 -18.85
CA LEU A 393 23.53 -6.39 -18.76
C LEU A 393 22.64 -6.75 -19.94
N PRO A 394 22.74 -7.98 -20.48
CA PRO A 394 21.85 -8.42 -21.55
C PRO A 394 20.43 -8.59 -21.03
N ASN A 395 19.45 -8.08 -21.78
CA ASN A 395 18.01 -8.16 -21.43
C ASN A 395 17.48 -9.59 -21.25
N ARG A 396 18.24 -10.60 -21.72
CA ARG A 396 17.90 -12.01 -21.60
C ARG A 396 18.03 -12.57 -20.18
N VAL A 397 18.78 -11.90 -19.32
CA VAL A 397 19.05 -12.34 -17.93
C VAL A 397 17.77 -12.43 -17.12
N PHE A 398 16.79 -11.58 -17.41
CA PHE A 398 15.51 -11.57 -16.69
C PHE A 398 14.34 -11.67 -17.66
N LYS A 399 13.73 -12.85 -17.73
CA LYS A 399 12.48 -13.10 -18.47
C LYS A 399 11.28 -12.55 -17.67
N SER A 400 11.21 -11.25 -17.48
CA SER A 400 10.09 -10.61 -16.77
C SER A 400 9.02 -10.13 -17.75
N GLN A 401 7.75 -10.16 -17.35
CA GLN A 401 6.66 -9.49 -18.07
C GLN A 401 6.81 -7.97 -18.06
N ASN A 402 7.43 -7.42 -17.02
CA ASN A 402 7.67 -5.99 -16.89
C ASN A 402 9.03 -5.59 -17.47
N ILE A 403 9.10 -4.35 -17.95
CA ILE A 403 10.35 -3.81 -18.47
C ILE A 403 11.36 -3.69 -17.31
N PRO A 404 12.55 -4.33 -17.44
CA PRO A 404 13.63 -4.08 -16.51
C PRO A 404 14.08 -2.62 -16.63
N ARG A 405 14.47 -2.03 -15.51
CA ARG A 405 14.83 -0.61 -15.43
C ARG A 405 16.22 -0.45 -14.87
N THR A 406 16.95 0.52 -15.40
CA THR A 406 18.18 1.02 -14.79
C THR A 406 17.91 2.43 -14.26
N ASP A 407 18.20 2.64 -13.00
CA ASP A 407 18.04 3.92 -12.31
C ASP A 407 19.45 4.49 -12.01
N ILE A 408 19.72 5.71 -12.45
CA ILE A 408 20.92 6.48 -12.11
C ILE A 408 20.46 7.71 -11.35
N SER A 409 20.98 7.94 -10.17
CA SER A 409 20.60 9.08 -9.35
C SER A 409 21.80 9.79 -8.75
N LEU A 410 21.66 11.10 -8.62
CA LEU A 410 22.59 11.99 -7.94
C LEU A 410 21.76 12.92 -7.05
N ALA A 411 22.16 13.08 -5.81
CA ALA A 411 21.51 13.99 -4.88
C ALA A 411 22.54 14.76 -4.05
N PHE A 412 22.18 15.99 -3.73
CA PHE A 412 22.90 16.88 -2.81
C PHE A 412 21.91 17.34 -1.75
N SER A 413 22.28 17.24 -0.48
CA SER A 413 21.51 17.76 0.64
C SER A 413 22.39 18.60 1.56
N TYR A 414 21.90 19.77 1.90
CA TYR A 414 22.48 20.62 2.92
C TYR A 414 21.52 20.64 4.11
N GLN A 415 22.04 20.30 5.29
CA GLN A 415 21.28 20.25 6.54
C GLN A 415 21.89 21.21 7.56
N ASP A 416 21.04 22.06 8.12
CA ASP A 416 21.36 23.00 9.19
C ASP A 416 20.48 22.68 10.41
N ARG A 417 21.08 22.12 11.45
CA ARG A 417 20.46 21.74 12.71
C ARG A 417 21.08 22.52 13.86
N PRO A 418 20.43 22.59 15.01
CA PRO A 418 20.99 23.29 16.17
C PRO A 418 22.35 22.75 16.57
N GLU A 419 22.57 21.46 16.42
CA GLU A 419 23.77 20.76 16.89
C GLU A 419 24.93 20.78 15.88
N TYR A 420 24.59 20.79 14.56
CA TYR A 420 25.59 20.70 13.49
C TYR A 420 25.05 21.16 12.15
N ARG A 421 25.97 21.49 11.24
CA ARG A 421 25.72 21.64 9.81
C ARG A 421 26.44 20.55 9.04
N ARG A 422 25.76 19.99 8.02
CA ARG A 422 26.38 18.98 7.16
C ARG A 422 25.92 19.04 5.72
N THR A 423 26.77 18.55 4.82
CA THR A 423 26.42 18.26 3.45
C THR A 423 26.46 16.76 3.20
N ILE A 424 25.52 16.29 2.37
CA ILE A 424 25.46 14.91 1.92
C ILE A 424 25.39 14.92 0.39
N ILE A 425 26.34 14.25 -0.25
CA ILE A 425 26.32 13.98 -1.69
C ILE A 425 26.06 12.49 -1.85
N SER A 426 25.01 12.11 -2.59
CA SER A 426 24.65 10.72 -2.82
C SER A 426 24.63 10.42 -4.30
N ALA A 427 25.19 9.28 -4.70
CA ALA A 427 25.13 8.76 -6.05
C ALA A 427 24.73 7.29 -6.03
N ALA A 428 23.85 6.88 -6.93
CA ALA A 428 23.48 5.48 -7.05
C ALA A 428 23.25 5.09 -8.51
N PHE A 429 23.66 3.86 -8.83
CA PHE A 429 23.37 3.16 -10.06
C PHE A 429 22.72 1.83 -9.69
N GLY A 430 21.53 1.57 -10.20
CA GLY A 430 20.78 0.39 -9.79
C GLY A 430 19.89 -0.18 -10.87
N TYR A 431 19.46 -1.40 -10.63
CA TYR A 431 18.51 -2.14 -11.45
C TYR A 431 17.23 -2.39 -10.67
N SER A 432 16.09 -2.21 -11.30
CA SER A 432 14.78 -2.49 -10.69
C SER A 432 13.86 -3.26 -11.63
N GLY A 433 12.95 -4.03 -11.05
CA GLY A 433 12.02 -4.84 -11.83
C GLY A 433 11.21 -5.78 -10.96
N ILE A 434 10.63 -6.81 -11.59
CA ILE A 434 9.84 -7.84 -10.93
C ILE A 434 10.44 -9.21 -11.26
N LEU A 435 10.79 -9.98 -10.23
CA LEU A 435 11.23 -11.36 -10.33
C LEU A 435 10.05 -12.31 -10.16
N TRP A 436 10.02 -13.40 -10.96
CA TRP A 436 9.01 -14.47 -10.92
C TRP A 436 7.57 -13.95 -10.90
N GLN A 437 7.32 -12.78 -11.55
CA GLN A 437 6.00 -12.12 -11.63
C GLN A 437 5.39 -11.70 -10.27
N LYS A 438 6.14 -11.79 -9.18
CA LYS A 438 5.64 -11.57 -7.81
C LYS A 438 6.53 -10.66 -6.97
N PHE A 439 7.85 -10.82 -7.05
CA PHE A 439 8.78 -10.13 -6.18
C PHE A 439 9.33 -8.87 -6.86
N ASN A 440 9.07 -7.73 -6.27
CA ASN A 440 9.70 -6.48 -6.69
C ASN A 440 11.11 -6.43 -6.14
N TYR A 441 12.09 -6.07 -6.96
CA TYR A 441 13.47 -5.91 -6.55
C TYR A 441 14.04 -4.54 -6.96
N GLN A 442 14.96 -4.07 -6.15
CA GLN A 442 15.87 -2.97 -6.45
C GLN A 442 17.27 -3.46 -6.05
N PHE A 443 18.19 -3.44 -6.95
CA PHE A 443 19.57 -3.87 -6.72
C PHE A 443 20.53 -2.76 -7.17
N TYR A 444 21.34 -2.28 -6.26
CA TYR A 444 22.31 -1.21 -6.48
C TYR A 444 23.71 -1.79 -6.42
N PRO A 445 24.33 -2.16 -7.57
CA PRO A 445 25.72 -2.56 -7.61
C PRO A 445 26.68 -1.44 -7.21
N PHE A 446 26.23 -0.19 -7.32
CA PHE A 446 26.95 0.98 -6.84
C PHE A 446 25.98 1.93 -6.15
N GLN A 447 26.23 2.18 -4.89
CA GLN A 447 25.62 3.27 -4.13
C GLN A 447 26.68 3.90 -3.24
N GLY A 448 26.72 5.22 -3.20
CA GLY A 448 27.73 5.93 -2.41
C GLY A 448 27.18 7.21 -1.83
N ASN A 449 27.69 7.56 -0.65
CA ASN A 449 27.42 8.82 0.02
C ASN A 449 28.75 9.42 0.49
N ILE A 450 28.87 10.72 0.35
CA ILE A 450 29.94 11.51 0.98
C ILE A 450 29.23 12.42 1.97
N VAL A 451 29.57 12.27 3.23
CA VAL A 451 29.04 13.09 4.33
C VAL A 451 30.16 13.95 4.89
N ARG A 452 29.94 15.25 4.90
CA ARG A 452 30.85 16.23 5.48
C ARG A 452 30.12 17.04 6.52
N LEU A 453 30.65 17.02 7.76
CA LEU A 453 30.19 17.85 8.85
C LEU A 453 31.08 19.07 8.94
N PHE A 454 30.46 20.19 9.12
CA PHE A 454 31.13 21.45 9.38
C PHE A 454 30.28 22.27 10.35
N ASP A 455 30.93 23.06 11.17
CA ASP A 455 30.28 23.91 12.17
C ASP A 455 29.43 23.10 13.17
N MET A 456 30.09 22.50 14.16
CA MET A 456 29.45 21.85 15.29
C MET A 456 29.34 22.81 16.46
N ASP A 457 28.21 22.78 17.17
CA ASP A 457 28.06 23.47 18.44
C ASP A 457 29.11 22.99 19.46
N GLN A 458 29.69 23.91 20.24
CA GLN A 458 30.80 23.57 21.15
C GLN A 458 30.39 22.57 22.22
N ASP A 459 29.20 22.73 22.80
CA ASP A 459 28.70 21.82 23.84
C ASP A 459 28.43 20.46 23.24
N PHE A 460 27.87 20.41 22.02
CA PHE A 460 27.67 19.18 21.26
C PHE A 460 29.00 18.48 20.94
N LEU A 461 29.99 19.21 20.47
CA LEU A 461 31.31 18.68 20.14
C LEU A 461 32.00 18.06 21.37
N LEU A 462 32.05 18.79 22.50
CA LEU A 462 32.69 18.31 23.73
C LEU A 462 32.02 17.01 24.24
N ARG A 463 30.72 16.95 24.20
CA ARG A 463 29.94 15.80 24.64
C ARG A 463 30.06 14.62 23.64
N THR A 464 30.13 14.90 22.36
CA THR A 464 30.34 13.88 21.33
C THR A 464 31.75 13.26 21.47
N LEU A 465 32.77 14.07 21.69
CA LEU A 465 34.15 13.60 21.90
C LEU A 465 34.31 12.79 23.20
N SER A 466 33.48 13.02 24.20
CA SER A 466 33.48 12.22 25.43
C SER A 466 32.84 10.82 25.27
N ASN A 467 32.20 10.55 24.16
CA ASN A 467 31.61 9.26 23.83
C ASN A 467 32.13 8.78 22.47
N PRO A 468 33.04 7.80 22.42
CA PRO A 468 33.66 7.33 21.16
C PRO A 468 32.66 6.83 20.11
N PHE A 469 31.55 6.25 20.54
CA PHE A 469 30.47 5.80 19.65
C PHE A 469 29.83 7.00 18.93
N LEU A 470 29.50 8.06 19.65
CA LEU A 470 28.93 9.27 19.07
C LEU A 470 29.95 10.01 18.19
N ALA A 471 31.22 10.05 18.61
CA ALA A 471 32.29 10.67 17.84
C ALA A 471 32.43 10.01 16.46
N ASN A 472 32.40 8.69 16.40
CA ASN A 472 32.47 7.95 15.14
C ASN A 472 31.18 8.07 14.31
N ALA A 473 30.01 8.06 14.96
CA ALA A 473 28.72 8.16 14.28
C ALA A 473 28.46 9.56 13.65
N TYR A 474 29.07 10.61 14.22
CA TYR A 474 28.97 11.99 13.75
C TYR A 474 30.30 12.51 13.17
N SER A 475 31.03 11.66 12.46
CA SER A 475 32.24 12.03 11.74
C SER A 475 32.01 12.15 10.24
N ASP A 476 32.96 12.81 9.56
CA ASP A 476 33.02 12.74 8.10
C ASP A 476 33.23 11.30 7.66
N HIS A 477 32.50 10.88 6.65
CA HIS A 477 32.68 9.53 6.11
C HIS A 477 32.30 9.43 4.64
N PHE A 478 32.87 8.43 4.00
CA PHE A 478 32.60 8.05 2.62
C PHE A 478 32.08 6.62 2.56
N ASP A 479 30.85 6.46 2.11
CA ASP A 479 30.26 5.15 1.87
C ASP A 479 30.31 4.82 0.39
N LEU A 480 30.81 3.66 0.04
CA LEU A 480 30.65 3.09 -1.30
C LEU A 480 30.41 1.60 -1.19
N GLY A 481 29.28 1.17 -1.72
CA GLY A 481 28.91 -0.21 -1.54
C GLY A 481 27.84 -0.72 -2.50
N ILE A 482 27.38 -1.90 -2.17
CA ILE A 482 26.33 -2.64 -2.88
C ILE A 482 25.12 -2.70 -1.97
N GLY A 483 23.92 -2.46 -2.51
CA GLY A 483 22.68 -2.57 -1.75
C GLY A 483 21.56 -3.20 -2.53
N GLY A 484 20.53 -3.63 -1.82
CA GLY A 484 19.36 -4.19 -2.47
C GLY A 484 18.15 -4.27 -1.57
N ILE A 485 16.98 -4.27 -2.23
CA ILE A 485 15.68 -4.45 -1.61
C ILE A 485 14.91 -5.48 -2.43
N LEU A 486 14.36 -6.47 -1.76
CA LEU A 486 13.43 -7.43 -2.32
C LEU A 486 12.13 -7.36 -1.51
N TYR A 487 11.00 -7.12 -2.15
CA TYR A 487 9.73 -7.11 -1.45
C TYR A 487 8.61 -7.77 -2.26
N PHE A 488 7.63 -8.28 -1.53
CA PHE A 488 6.43 -8.91 -2.06
C PHE A 488 5.21 -8.44 -1.29
N THR A 489 4.14 -8.16 -1.98
CA THR A 489 2.82 -7.90 -1.38
C THR A 489 1.73 -8.61 -2.17
N THR A 490 0.73 -9.12 -1.47
CA THR A 490 -0.46 -9.71 -2.12
C THR A 490 -1.47 -8.64 -2.55
N ASP A 491 -1.40 -7.43 -1.98
CA ASP A 491 -2.22 -6.27 -2.35
C ASP A 491 -1.33 -5.02 -2.45
N PRO A 492 -1.09 -4.48 -3.66
CA PRO A 492 -0.26 -3.30 -3.87
C PRO A 492 -0.99 -1.98 -3.66
N SER A 493 -2.26 -2.00 -3.23
CA SER A 493 -3.07 -0.80 -3.04
C SER A 493 -2.51 0.09 -1.94
N PRO A 494 -2.56 1.43 -2.06
CA PRO A 494 -2.15 2.34 -0.99
C PRO A 494 -2.93 2.16 0.32
N VAL A 495 -4.19 1.75 0.21
CA VAL A 495 -5.07 1.38 1.33
C VAL A 495 -5.68 0.01 1.01
N PRO A 496 -5.06 -1.10 1.45
CA PRO A 496 -5.55 -2.45 1.16
C PRO A 496 -6.96 -2.67 1.72
N ALA A 497 -7.88 -3.08 0.85
CA ALA A 497 -9.26 -3.36 1.22
C ALA A 497 -9.49 -4.81 1.67
N SER A 498 -8.59 -5.72 1.30
CA SER A 498 -8.65 -7.15 1.61
C SER A 498 -7.57 -7.57 2.63
N SER A 499 -7.59 -8.84 3.03
CA SER A 499 -6.49 -9.43 3.78
C SER A 499 -5.24 -9.50 2.91
N PHE A 500 -4.09 -9.08 3.43
CA PHE A 500 -2.85 -9.06 2.65
C PHE A 500 -1.64 -9.48 3.49
N ARG A 501 -0.56 -9.82 2.78
CA ARG A 501 0.77 -10.13 3.33
C ARG A 501 1.82 -9.29 2.65
N TYR A 502 2.79 -8.86 3.43
CA TYR A 502 3.93 -8.09 2.97
C TYR A 502 5.22 -8.67 3.52
N TYR A 503 6.21 -8.86 2.64
CA TYR A 503 7.57 -9.29 2.98
C TYR A 503 8.54 -8.29 2.38
N ARG A 504 9.56 -7.90 3.15
CA ARG A 504 10.64 -7.04 2.67
C ARG A 504 11.95 -7.53 3.24
N LEU A 505 12.94 -7.69 2.39
CA LEU A 505 14.34 -7.91 2.74
C LEU A 505 15.16 -6.79 2.14
N SER A 506 15.99 -6.12 2.93
CA SER A 506 16.96 -5.16 2.44
C SER A 506 18.33 -5.50 2.98
N PHE A 507 19.37 -5.20 2.20
CA PHE A 507 20.76 -5.36 2.61
C PHE A 507 21.61 -4.22 2.04
N ASP A 508 22.67 -3.88 2.77
CA ASP A 508 23.70 -2.93 2.40
C ASP A 508 25.08 -3.52 2.77
N LEU A 509 26.02 -3.44 1.83
CA LEU A 509 27.41 -3.85 1.99
C LEU A 509 28.28 -2.67 1.58
N SER A 510 28.98 -2.02 2.50
CA SER A 510 29.82 -0.86 2.22
C SER A 510 31.29 -1.14 2.49
N GLY A 511 32.18 -0.47 1.74
CA GLY A 511 33.61 -0.47 1.95
C GLY A 511 34.40 -1.71 1.48
N ASN A 512 33.71 -2.85 1.21
CA ASN A 512 34.40 -4.11 0.89
C ASN A 512 35.18 -4.06 -0.41
N LEU A 513 34.68 -3.36 -1.43
CA LEU A 513 35.41 -3.17 -2.67
C LEU A 513 36.61 -2.26 -2.46
N LEU A 514 36.47 -1.23 -1.65
CA LEU A 514 37.52 -0.27 -1.33
C LEU A 514 38.65 -0.91 -0.53
N SER A 515 38.35 -1.79 0.40
CA SER A 515 39.35 -2.48 1.24
C SER A 515 40.34 -3.31 0.44
N LEU A 516 40.02 -3.72 -0.78
CA LEU A 516 40.95 -4.40 -1.69
C LEU A 516 42.11 -3.48 -2.14
N PHE A 517 41.95 -2.18 -2.00
CA PHE A 517 42.90 -1.16 -2.41
C PHE A 517 43.59 -0.46 -1.22
N ASN A 518 43.43 -0.94 -0.01
CA ASN A 518 43.99 -0.33 1.22
C ASN A 518 45.48 -0.05 1.12
N SER A 519 46.26 -0.95 0.49
CA SER A 519 47.68 -0.77 0.33
C SER A 519 48.10 0.44 -0.53
N ALA A 520 47.17 0.97 -1.33
CA ALA A 520 47.39 2.14 -2.19
C ALA A 520 46.75 3.42 -1.63
N MET A 521 46.05 3.35 -0.50
CA MET A 521 45.31 4.48 0.10
C MET A 521 46.12 5.14 1.22
N PRO A 522 46.06 6.48 1.35
CA PRO A 522 46.57 7.17 2.52
C PRO A 522 45.79 6.80 3.78
N THR A 523 46.41 6.97 4.93
CA THR A 523 45.76 6.78 6.24
C THR A 523 45.68 8.09 7.00
N ASP A 524 44.63 8.25 7.80
CA ASP A 524 44.49 9.35 8.75
C ASP A 524 45.34 9.15 10.01
N ASN A 525 45.27 10.08 10.93
CA ASN A 525 46.03 10.03 12.19
C ASN A 525 45.55 8.90 13.14
N PHE A 526 44.39 8.28 12.86
CA PHE A 526 43.84 7.17 13.61
C PHE A 526 44.08 5.81 12.96
N GLY A 527 44.80 5.79 11.79
CA GLY A 527 45.09 4.58 11.04
C GLY A 527 43.99 4.12 10.08
N ASN A 528 42.95 4.88 9.88
CA ASN A 528 41.89 4.56 8.93
C ASN A 528 42.33 4.97 7.51
N HIS A 529 42.05 4.10 6.54
CA HIS A 529 42.29 4.40 5.12
C HIS A 529 41.29 5.45 4.62
N THR A 530 41.77 6.43 3.87
CA THR A 530 40.99 7.58 3.42
C THR A 530 40.92 7.69 1.90
N ILE A 531 39.78 8.29 1.43
CA ILE A 531 39.58 8.75 0.05
C ILE A 531 39.24 10.23 0.13
N TRP A 532 39.99 11.08 -0.55
CA TRP A 532 39.86 12.54 -0.48
C TRP A 532 39.89 13.07 0.96
N ASP A 533 40.82 12.59 1.75
CA ASP A 533 40.98 12.91 3.18
C ASP A 533 39.74 12.56 4.04
N THR A 534 38.90 11.65 3.58
CA THR A 534 37.72 11.16 4.31
C THR A 534 37.84 9.66 4.53
N PRO A 535 37.73 9.15 5.76
CA PRO A 535 37.70 7.72 6.02
C PRO A 535 36.50 7.08 5.35
N TYR A 536 36.69 5.91 4.74
CA TYR A 536 35.56 5.17 4.17
C TYR A 536 34.97 4.22 5.19
N SER A 537 33.65 4.10 5.15
CA SER A 537 32.90 3.22 6.06
C SER A 537 32.85 1.79 5.53
N GLN A 538 33.17 0.83 6.42
CA GLN A 538 33.12 -0.60 6.09
C GLN A 538 32.17 -1.33 7.03
N TYR A 539 31.03 -1.78 6.48
CA TYR A 539 29.98 -2.46 7.24
C TYR A 539 29.12 -3.38 6.36
N VAL A 540 28.41 -4.29 7.04
CA VAL A 540 27.30 -5.07 6.50
C VAL A 540 26.05 -4.74 7.29
N ARG A 541 24.91 -4.60 6.60
CA ARG A 541 23.60 -4.34 7.20
C ARG A 541 22.53 -5.16 6.48
N ALA A 542 21.66 -5.78 7.24
CA ALA A 542 20.49 -6.48 6.72
C ALA A 542 19.25 -6.16 7.57
N GLU A 543 18.08 -6.13 6.94
CA GLU A 543 16.80 -5.91 7.60
C GLU A 543 15.71 -6.76 6.93
N PHE A 544 14.97 -7.48 7.72
CA PHE A 544 13.82 -8.27 7.30
C PHE A 544 12.57 -7.75 7.98
N GLN A 545 11.50 -7.62 7.21
CA GLN A 545 10.17 -7.25 7.70
C GLN A 545 9.13 -8.21 7.12
N PHE A 546 8.28 -8.70 8.00
CA PHE A 546 7.05 -9.39 7.65
C PHE A 546 5.86 -8.65 8.25
N ALA A 547 4.81 -8.43 7.48
CA ALA A 547 3.55 -7.88 7.96
C ALA A 547 2.37 -8.63 7.35
N GLN A 548 1.33 -8.81 8.14
CA GLN A 548 0.08 -9.43 7.69
C GLN A 548 -1.12 -8.70 8.28
N THR A 549 -2.13 -8.49 7.46
CA THR A 549 -3.45 -8.03 7.89
C THR A 549 -4.48 -9.10 7.55
N LEU A 550 -5.23 -9.53 8.54
CA LEU A 550 -6.34 -10.47 8.41
C LEU A 550 -7.64 -9.73 8.70
N ARG A 551 -8.52 -9.65 7.70
CA ARG A 551 -9.86 -9.08 7.86
C ARG A 551 -10.86 -10.17 8.18
N PHE A 552 -11.83 -9.88 9.05
CA PHE A 552 -12.82 -10.82 9.50
C PHE A 552 -14.14 -10.12 9.92
N GLY A 553 -15.11 -10.92 10.34
CA GLY A 553 -16.46 -10.46 10.65
C GLY A 553 -17.36 -10.49 9.42
N ARG A 554 -18.67 -10.29 9.62
CA ARG A 554 -19.68 -10.38 8.55
C ARG A 554 -19.40 -9.43 7.37
N ASP A 555 -18.88 -8.23 7.66
CA ASP A 555 -18.63 -7.18 6.66
C ASP A 555 -17.14 -6.98 6.36
N GLU A 556 -16.25 -7.86 6.86
CA GLU A 556 -14.80 -7.73 6.76
C GLU A 556 -14.25 -6.37 7.28
N LYS A 557 -15.01 -5.73 8.17
CA LYS A 557 -14.66 -4.43 8.75
C LYS A 557 -13.73 -4.51 9.95
N HIS A 558 -13.61 -5.69 10.56
CA HIS A 558 -12.64 -5.96 11.60
C HIS A 558 -11.34 -6.45 10.99
N ALA A 559 -10.21 -6.04 11.54
CA ALA A 559 -8.92 -6.53 11.10
C ALA A 559 -7.96 -6.72 12.27
N ILE A 560 -7.18 -7.80 12.22
CA ILE A 560 -5.97 -7.97 13.02
C ILE A 560 -4.79 -7.79 12.09
N ALA A 561 -3.95 -6.82 12.39
CA ALA A 561 -2.71 -6.56 11.69
C ALA A 561 -1.54 -6.81 12.63
N TRP A 562 -0.48 -7.44 12.13
CA TRP A 562 0.74 -7.65 12.88
C TRP A 562 1.97 -7.54 11.99
N ARG A 563 3.07 -7.13 12.61
CA ARG A 563 4.36 -6.98 11.94
C ARG A 563 5.47 -7.50 12.85
N VAL A 564 6.47 -8.12 12.22
CA VAL A 564 7.76 -8.43 12.84
C VAL A 564 8.85 -7.82 11.97
N LEU A 565 9.78 -7.14 12.60
CA LEU A 565 10.94 -6.53 11.98
C LEU A 565 12.19 -6.96 12.75
N ALA A 566 13.18 -7.45 12.03
CA ALA A 566 14.50 -7.78 12.55
C ALA A 566 15.56 -7.16 11.65
N GLY A 567 16.49 -6.44 12.22
CA GLY A 567 17.61 -5.84 11.51
C GLY A 567 18.89 -5.95 12.33
N ALA A 568 20.00 -6.12 11.63
CA ALA A 568 21.33 -6.12 12.22
C ALA A 568 22.33 -5.50 11.22
N GLY A 569 23.30 -4.77 11.76
CA GLY A 569 24.39 -4.24 11.00
C GLY A 569 25.66 -4.29 11.83
N TYR A 570 26.78 -4.58 11.17
CA TYR A 570 28.07 -4.74 11.82
C TYR A 570 29.15 -3.99 11.06
N ALA A 571 29.84 -3.08 11.74
CA ALA A 571 31.01 -2.39 11.23
C ALA A 571 32.27 -3.23 11.50
N TYR A 572 33.21 -3.20 10.57
CA TYR A 572 34.48 -3.93 10.67
C TYR A 572 35.55 -3.27 9.77
N GLY A 573 36.77 -3.77 9.88
CA GLY A 573 37.89 -3.33 9.02
C GLY A 573 38.23 -1.86 9.24
N ASN A 574 37.92 -1.02 8.25
CA ASN A 574 38.20 0.42 8.28
C ASN A 574 37.22 1.23 9.13
N SER A 575 36.26 0.59 9.79
CA SER A 575 35.24 1.25 10.62
C SER A 575 35.04 0.57 11.94
N THR A 576 34.92 1.34 13.01
CA THR A 576 34.62 0.88 14.36
C THR A 576 33.11 0.91 14.65
N SER A 577 32.34 1.79 13.98
CA SER A 577 30.89 1.90 14.09
C SER A 577 30.26 2.17 12.73
N MET A 578 28.96 1.86 12.59
CA MET A 578 28.22 2.23 11.40
C MET A 578 27.92 3.73 11.38
N PRO A 579 27.89 4.37 10.19
CA PRO A 579 27.41 5.73 10.05
C PRO A 579 26.00 5.89 10.64
N PHE A 580 25.72 7.02 11.28
CA PHE A 580 24.45 7.32 11.95
C PHE A 580 23.23 7.11 11.04
N GLU A 581 23.35 7.43 9.76
CA GLU A 581 22.27 7.26 8.77
C GLU A 581 21.93 5.80 8.46
N LYS A 582 22.84 4.89 8.77
CA LYS A 582 22.71 3.45 8.50
C LYS A 582 22.33 2.65 9.73
N GLN A 583 22.42 3.25 10.91
CA GLN A 583 21.98 2.64 12.15
C GLN A 583 20.46 2.52 12.22
N PHE A 584 19.99 1.66 13.10
CA PHE A 584 18.56 1.47 13.38
C PHE A 584 18.12 2.44 14.49
N TYR A 585 16.84 2.77 14.47
CA TYR A 585 16.20 3.55 15.51
C TYR A 585 14.82 2.99 15.86
N ALA A 586 14.35 3.26 17.09
CA ALA A 586 13.04 2.86 17.57
C ALA A 586 12.25 4.07 18.12
N GLY A 587 10.92 3.90 18.21
CA GLY A 587 9.97 4.93 18.55
C GLY A 587 9.33 5.62 17.36
N GLY A 588 8.21 6.29 17.62
CA GLY A 588 7.44 7.02 16.62
C GLY A 588 6.21 6.29 16.10
N ALA A 589 5.46 6.98 15.26
CA ALA A 589 4.15 6.57 14.78
C ALA A 589 4.08 5.20 14.07
N ASN A 590 5.18 4.72 13.49
CA ASN A 590 5.28 3.47 12.73
C ASN A 590 6.22 2.44 13.38
N SER A 591 6.53 2.59 14.67
CA SER A 591 7.45 1.76 15.43
C SER A 591 6.90 1.52 16.83
N MET A 592 7.66 1.77 17.87
CA MET A 592 7.25 1.71 19.29
C MET A 592 6.46 2.97 19.65
N ARG A 593 5.14 2.90 19.64
CA ARG A 593 4.26 4.09 19.74
C ARG A 593 4.18 4.70 21.14
N GLY A 594 4.71 4.05 22.17
CA GLY A 594 4.88 4.62 23.50
C GLY A 594 6.01 5.67 23.60
N TRP A 595 6.88 5.76 22.59
CA TRP A 595 8.01 6.69 22.53
C TRP A 595 7.96 7.59 21.32
N GLN A 596 8.55 8.78 21.46
CA GLN A 596 8.79 9.66 20.31
C GLN A 596 9.79 9.01 19.35
N ALA A 597 9.84 9.49 18.12
CA ALA A 597 10.78 9.00 17.14
C ALA A 597 12.22 9.16 17.65
N ARG A 598 13.02 8.07 17.56
CA ARG A 598 14.42 8.02 18.01
C ARG A 598 14.62 8.32 19.51
N ALA A 599 13.65 7.98 20.35
CA ALA A 599 13.73 8.23 21.79
C ALA A 599 13.88 6.95 22.62
N LEU A 600 13.93 5.78 21.99
CA LEU A 600 14.05 4.50 22.67
C LEU A 600 15.39 3.82 22.33
N GLY A 601 16.03 3.24 23.35
CA GLY A 601 17.28 2.46 23.24
C GLY A 601 18.54 3.32 23.08
N PRO A 602 19.68 2.71 22.79
CA PRO A 602 19.92 1.26 22.74
C PRO A 602 19.84 0.59 24.12
N GLY A 603 19.27 -0.60 24.16
CA GLY A 603 19.14 -1.39 25.39
C GLY A 603 18.43 -0.67 26.51
N THR A 604 19.12 -0.52 27.67
CA THR A 604 18.64 0.23 28.83
C THR A 604 19.23 1.63 28.95
N GLU A 605 19.95 2.07 27.92
CA GLU A 605 20.62 3.38 27.92
C GLU A 605 19.60 4.50 28.05
N LYS A 606 19.86 5.42 28.99
CA LYS A 606 19.02 6.61 29.16
C LYS A 606 19.30 7.57 28.02
N PRO A 607 18.25 8.26 27.49
CA PRO A 607 18.47 9.30 26.49
C PRO A 607 19.47 10.31 27.06
N LEU A 608 20.59 10.44 26.42
CA LEU A 608 21.50 11.53 26.71
C LEU A 608 20.77 12.80 26.27
N PHE A 609 20.54 13.74 27.20
CA PHE A 609 20.01 15.09 26.91
C PHE A 609 20.97 15.95 26.08
N LEU A 610 21.80 15.27 25.25
CA LEU A 610 22.76 15.87 24.35
C LEU A 610 22.10 16.54 23.16
N PHE A 611 20.97 15.99 22.73
CA PHE A 611 20.29 16.43 21.54
C PHE A 611 19.00 17.15 21.88
N THR A 612 18.80 18.29 21.26
CA THR A 612 17.54 19.03 21.29
C THR A 612 16.40 18.22 20.64
N ILE A 613 16.76 17.33 19.72
CA ILE A 613 15.90 16.37 19.05
C ILE A 613 16.43 14.97 19.37
N PRO A 614 15.60 14.03 19.88
CA PRO A 614 16.06 12.68 20.18
C PRO A 614 16.75 12.02 18.99
N SER A 615 17.90 11.39 19.21
CA SER A 615 18.76 10.81 18.16
C SER A 615 19.31 9.44 18.56
N GLN A 616 18.57 8.67 19.40
CA GLN A 616 18.94 7.31 19.77
C GLN A 616 19.00 6.41 18.57
N ALA A 617 20.09 5.67 18.42
CA ALA A 617 20.36 4.76 17.32
C ALA A 617 21.14 3.55 17.83
N GLY A 618 21.15 2.45 17.10
CA GLY A 618 21.86 1.22 17.43
C GLY A 618 22.12 0.35 16.20
N GLU A 619 22.90 -0.69 16.40
CA GLU A 619 23.35 -1.58 15.31
C GLU A 619 22.41 -2.76 15.07
N MET A 620 21.52 -3.06 16.01
CA MET A 620 20.53 -4.13 15.93
C MET A 620 19.15 -3.60 16.29
N LYS A 621 18.12 -4.15 15.66
CA LYS A 621 16.70 -3.84 15.94
C LYS A 621 15.85 -5.10 15.91
N LEU A 622 15.03 -5.29 16.93
CA LEU A 622 13.95 -6.27 16.93
C LEU A 622 12.66 -5.55 17.33
N GLU A 623 11.61 -5.77 16.57
CA GLU A 623 10.33 -5.11 16.80
C GLU A 623 9.17 -6.03 16.40
N ALA A 624 8.15 -6.10 17.22
CA ALA A 624 6.89 -6.78 16.96
C ALA A 624 5.73 -5.83 17.28
N ASN A 625 4.78 -5.72 16.38
CA ASN A 625 3.62 -4.84 16.52
C ASN A 625 2.36 -5.66 16.27
N LEU A 626 1.34 -5.43 17.07
CA LEU A 626 0.01 -6.03 16.93
C LEU A 626 -1.03 -4.94 17.01
N GLU A 627 -2.01 -4.95 16.11
CA GLU A 627 -3.08 -3.97 16.06
C GLU A 627 -4.41 -4.62 15.71
N TYR A 628 -5.41 -4.43 16.56
CA TYR A 628 -6.80 -4.76 16.28
C TYR A 628 -7.54 -3.51 15.82
N ARG A 629 -8.09 -3.54 14.60
CA ARG A 629 -8.86 -2.46 13.97
C ARG A 629 -10.33 -2.84 13.95
N PHE A 630 -11.21 -1.92 14.32
CA PHE A 630 -12.65 -2.14 14.36
C PHE A 630 -13.41 -0.89 13.90
N PRO A 631 -14.57 -1.06 13.25
CA PRO A 631 -15.37 0.06 12.81
C PRO A 631 -15.95 0.80 14.00
N LEU A 632 -15.91 2.11 13.98
CA LEU A 632 -16.62 2.96 14.93
C LEU A 632 -17.95 3.41 14.29
N PHE A 633 -17.87 4.45 13.50
CA PHE A 633 -19.01 4.98 12.76
C PHE A 633 -18.50 5.74 11.52
N TRP A 634 -19.36 5.86 10.50
CA TRP A 634 -19.04 6.50 9.22
C TRP A 634 -17.76 5.92 8.62
N LYS A 635 -16.72 6.73 8.43
CA LYS A 635 -15.38 6.34 7.95
C LYS A 635 -14.34 6.28 9.07
N LEU A 636 -14.78 6.32 10.33
CA LEU A 636 -13.89 6.22 11.47
C LEU A 636 -13.74 4.77 11.91
N GLU A 637 -12.49 4.39 12.13
CA GLU A 637 -12.08 3.11 12.69
C GLU A 637 -11.37 3.35 14.03
N GLY A 638 -11.66 2.52 15.01
CA GLY A 638 -10.89 2.43 16.25
C GLY A 638 -9.75 1.45 16.09
N ALA A 639 -8.68 1.64 16.83
CA ALA A 639 -7.62 0.65 16.96
C ALA A 639 -7.18 0.49 18.40
N LEU A 640 -6.88 -0.76 18.76
CA LEU A 640 -6.14 -1.14 19.97
C LEU A 640 -4.84 -1.75 19.51
N PHE A 641 -3.74 -1.38 20.11
CA PHE A 641 -2.44 -1.89 19.71
C PHE A 641 -1.53 -2.21 20.88
N ALA A 642 -0.56 -3.07 20.61
CA ALA A 642 0.55 -3.37 21.51
C ALA A 642 1.82 -3.49 20.68
N ASP A 643 2.89 -2.86 21.13
CA ASP A 643 4.19 -2.89 20.49
C ASP A 643 5.23 -3.41 21.48
N ALA A 644 6.18 -4.21 20.97
CA ALA A 644 7.28 -4.80 21.71
C ALA A 644 8.56 -4.71 20.90
N GLY A 645 9.66 -4.29 21.51
CA GLY A 645 10.94 -4.24 20.81
C GLY A 645 11.94 -3.28 21.42
N ASN A 646 13.06 -3.15 20.79
CA ASN A 646 14.10 -2.15 21.10
C ASN A 646 15.14 -2.12 19.99
N ILE A 647 16.14 -1.27 20.14
CA ILE A 647 17.42 -1.31 19.43
C ILE A 647 18.55 -1.63 20.42
N TRP A 648 19.63 -2.16 19.90
CA TRP A 648 20.83 -2.51 20.68
C TRP A 648 22.08 -2.25 19.83
N ASP A 649 23.24 -2.15 20.49
CA ASP A 649 24.53 -2.25 19.84
C ASP A 649 24.96 -3.71 19.76
N ILE A 650 25.67 -4.09 18.71
CA ILE A 650 26.30 -5.39 18.58
C ILE A 650 27.69 -5.36 19.23
N HIS A 651 28.39 -4.23 19.03
CA HIS A 651 29.67 -3.99 19.66
C HIS A 651 29.50 -3.64 21.15
N ASP A 652 30.28 -4.29 22.02
CA ASP A 652 30.23 -4.06 23.48
C ASP A 652 31.22 -2.95 23.87
N TRP A 653 30.81 -1.69 23.63
CA TRP A 653 31.61 -0.51 23.92
C TRP A 653 32.04 -0.40 25.39
N LEU A 654 31.29 -0.99 26.31
CA LEU A 654 31.61 -0.96 27.73
C LEU A 654 32.82 -1.81 28.11
N LYS A 655 33.21 -2.78 27.27
CA LYS A 655 34.48 -3.51 27.46
C LYS A 655 35.68 -2.64 27.21
N ASP A 656 35.59 -1.77 26.21
CA ASP A 656 36.67 -0.91 25.79
C ASP A 656 36.72 0.39 26.60
N TYR A 657 35.57 0.82 27.16
CA TYR A 657 35.38 2.06 27.91
C TYR A 657 34.51 1.82 29.16
N PRO A 658 35.04 1.12 30.19
CA PRO A 658 34.26 0.75 31.39
C PRO A 658 33.73 1.94 32.19
N GLU A 659 34.33 3.11 32.07
CA GLU A 659 33.87 4.35 32.66
C GLU A 659 32.51 4.86 32.15
N LEU A 660 32.10 4.45 30.95
CA LEU A 660 30.81 4.81 30.37
C LEU A 660 29.65 4.04 30.99
N GLU A 661 29.90 2.87 31.58
CA GLU A 661 28.84 2.03 32.19
C GLU A 661 28.09 2.76 33.30
N ALA A 662 28.80 3.54 34.07
CA ALA A 662 28.21 4.32 35.17
C ALA A 662 27.27 5.45 34.69
N LEU A 663 27.40 5.88 33.44
CA LEU A 663 26.69 7.02 32.85
C LEU A 663 25.51 6.59 31.96
N THR A 664 25.60 5.47 31.26
CA THR A 664 24.71 5.18 30.11
C THR A 664 23.83 3.94 30.27
N GLY A 665 24.20 2.95 31.05
CA GLY A 665 23.50 1.67 31.16
C GLY A 665 24.00 0.64 30.13
N VAL A 666 23.25 -0.47 29.92
CA VAL A 666 23.63 -1.56 29.00
C VAL A 666 23.06 -1.31 27.61
N SER A 667 23.91 -1.05 26.63
CA SER A 667 23.51 -0.84 25.23
C SER A 667 23.64 -2.11 24.37
N ALA A 668 24.59 -2.99 24.69
CA ALA A 668 24.92 -4.15 23.88
C ALA A 668 23.84 -5.26 23.96
N PHE A 669 23.53 -5.86 22.80
CA PHE A 669 22.65 -7.01 22.72
C PHE A 669 23.31 -8.25 23.34
N ARG A 670 22.63 -8.86 24.31
CA ARG A 670 23.08 -10.09 24.94
C ARG A 670 21.91 -11.08 25.01
N PHE A 671 22.04 -12.21 24.32
CA PHE A 671 21.05 -13.28 24.39
C PHE A 671 21.23 -14.11 25.69
N ASN A 672 20.77 -13.53 26.79
CA ASN A 672 20.84 -14.13 28.11
C ASN A 672 19.57 -13.81 28.93
N ALA A 673 19.54 -14.19 30.20
CA ALA A 673 18.41 -13.94 31.12
C ALA A 673 18.08 -12.44 31.32
N GLN A 674 18.96 -11.52 30.94
CA GLN A 674 18.75 -10.08 31.05
C GLN A 674 18.04 -9.50 29.82
N LEU A 675 17.93 -10.21 28.71
CA LEU A 675 17.29 -9.74 27.49
C LEU A 675 15.86 -9.20 27.73
N PRO A 676 14.98 -9.88 28.51
CA PRO A 676 13.65 -9.35 28.80
C PRO A 676 13.64 -7.98 29.46
N GLU A 677 14.68 -7.66 30.28
CA GLU A 677 14.81 -6.36 30.96
C GLU A 677 15.11 -5.22 29.97
N THR A 678 15.62 -5.53 28.77
CA THR A 678 15.93 -4.55 27.73
C THR A 678 14.81 -4.36 26.72
N ILE A 679 13.79 -5.23 26.72
CA ILE A 679 12.67 -5.12 25.78
C ILE A 679 11.68 -4.08 26.26
N ALA A 680 11.42 -3.06 25.46
CA ALA A 680 10.39 -2.08 25.68
C ALA A 680 9.02 -2.65 25.30
N LEU A 681 7.99 -2.32 26.07
CA LEU A 681 6.60 -2.69 25.78
C LEU A 681 5.73 -1.44 25.89
N ASP A 682 4.84 -1.30 24.94
CA ASP A 682 3.75 -0.32 25.00
C ASP A 682 2.43 -0.89 24.52
N TRP A 683 1.37 -0.20 24.85
CA TRP A 683 0.05 -0.43 24.32
C TRP A 683 -0.63 0.92 24.08
N GLY A 684 -1.70 0.92 23.32
CA GLY A 684 -2.38 2.17 23.11
C GLY A 684 -3.68 2.05 22.33
N VAL A 685 -4.25 3.22 22.13
CA VAL A 685 -5.50 3.40 21.41
C VAL A 685 -5.30 4.36 20.25
N GLY A 686 -6.06 4.17 19.19
CA GLY A 686 -5.98 5.07 18.06
C GLY A 686 -7.30 5.23 17.33
N ILE A 687 -7.42 6.34 16.61
CA ILE A 687 -8.54 6.65 15.74
C ILE A 687 -8.00 6.83 14.32
N ARG A 688 -8.70 6.25 13.36
CA ARG A 688 -8.38 6.29 11.93
C ARG A 688 -9.56 6.86 11.17
N LEU A 689 -9.30 7.82 10.30
CA LEU A 689 -10.26 8.33 9.32
C LEU A 689 -9.91 7.72 7.97
N ASN A 690 -10.66 6.70 7.54
CA ASN A 690 -10.44 6.00 6.29
C ASN A 690 -11.28 6.61 5.16
N LEU A 691 -10.59 7.31 4.26
CA LEU A 691 -11.21 7.96 3.08
C LEU A 691 -11.13 7.08 1.82
N ASN A 692 -10.76 5.79 1.93
CA ASN A 692 -10.50 4.80 0.87
C ASN A 692 -9.20 5.04 0.07
N PHE A 693 -8.85 6.28 -0.23
CA PHE A 693 -7.61 6.65 -0.90
C PHE A 693 -6.53 7.15 0.07
N LEU A 694 -6.92 7.48 1.28
CA LEU A 694 -6.07 8.00 2.35
C LEU A 694 -6.63 7.57 3.71
N VAL A 695 -5.75 7.19 4.62
CA VAL A 695 -6.09 6.99 6.04
C VAL A 695 -5.34 8.05 6.85
N ALA A 696 -6.06 8.92 7.54
CA ALA A 696 -5.48 9.80 8.55
C ALA A 696 -5.66 9.15 9.93
N ARG A 697 -4.64 9.18 10.78
CA ARG A 697 -4.70 8.55 12.10
C ARG A 697 -4.09 9.39 13.20
N ILE A 698 -4.61 9.16 14.40
CA ILE A 698 -4.09 9.68 15.66
C ILE A 698 -3.92 8.47 16.58
N ASP A 699 -2.71 8.23 17.06
CA ASP A 699 -2.37 7.16 17.98
C ASP A 699 -1.86 7.73 19.30
N MET A 700 -2.32 7.20 20.41
CA MET A 700 -1.82 7.48 21.75
C MET A 700 -1.26 6.19 22.33
N GLY A 701 0.07 6.11 22.43
CA GLY A 701 0.79 4.99 23.01
C GLY A 701 1.19 5.28 24.47
N MET A 702 1.01 4.30 25.33
CA MET A 702 1.33 4.35 26.74
C MET A 702 2.39 3.30 27.05
N ARG A 703 3.48 3.71 27.69
CA ARG A 703 4.55 2.80 28.08
C ARG A 703 4.03 1.81 29.11
N LEU A 704 4.36 0.55 28.93
CA LEU A 704 4.06 -0.54 29.86
C LEU A 704 5.33 -1.05 30.54
N HIS A 705 6.40 -1.29 29.78
CA HIS A 705 7.73 -1.58 30.29
C HIS A 705 8.74 -0.64 29.62
N ASP A 706 9.40 0.17 30.40
CA ASP A 706 10.38 1.16 29.96
C ASP A 706 11.78 0.76 30.43
N PRO A 707 12.62 0.18 29.57
CA PRO A 707 13.95 -0.30 29.93
C PRO A 707 14.92 0.83 30.35
N GLN A 708 14.63 2.08 29.96
CA GLN A 708 15.45 3.25 30.25
C GLN A 708 15.27 3.75 31.71
N ARG A 709 14.31 3.20 32.44
CA ARG A 709 14.08 3.52 33.85
C ARG A 709 14.97 2.66 34.77
N GLU A 710 15.06 3.03 36.03
CA GLU A 710 15.83 2.29 37.03
C GLU A 710 15.30 0.88 37.22
N ARG A 711 16.23 -0.06 37.49
CA ARG A 711 15.89 -1.46 37.77
C ARG A 711 14.95 -1.51 39.00
N GLY A 712 13.74 -2.03 38.82
CA GLY A 712 12.67 -2.07 39.79
C GLY A 712 11.53 -1.06 39.55
N ASP A 713 11.74 -0.02 38.73
CA ASP A 713 10.70 0.94 38.33
C ASP A 713 10.39 0.90 36.82
N ARG A 714 10.86 -0.12 36.13
CA ARG A 714 10.67 -0.26 34.67
C ARG A 714 9.23 -0.53 34.26
N TRP A 715 8.43 -1.15 35.13
CA TRP A 715 7.02 -1.38 34.87
C TRP A 715 6.20 -0.14 35.21
N VAL A 716 5.56 0.44 34.20
CA VAL A 716 4.82 1.71 34.28
C VAL A 716 3.33 1.41 34.49
N GLY A 717 2.82 1.71 35.67
CA GLY A 717 1.42 1.52 36.01
C GLY A 717 0.51 2.65 35.49
N PRO A 718 -0.84 2.46 35.50
CA PRO A 718 -1.79 3.42 34.97
C PRO A 718 -1.70 4.82 35.59
N ARG A 719 -1.34 4.92 36.88
CA ARG A 719 -1.17 6.20 37.60
C ARG A 719 0.04 7.00 37.15
N GLN A 720 1.00 6.33 36.47
CA GLN A 720 2.25 6.93 36.03
C GLN A 720 2.21 7.28 34.51
N TRP A 721 1.16 6.89 33.73
CA TRP A 721 1.12 7.18 32.33
C TRP A 721 1.11 8.67 32.00
N PHE A 722 0.34 9.45 32.76
CA PHE A 722 0.25 10.89 32.58
C PHE A 722 0.97 11.65 33.68
N PRO A 723 1.71 12.76 33.36
CA PRO A 723 1.82 13.39 32.03
C PRO A 723 3.02 12.94 31.17
N SER A 724 3.87 11.99 31.60
CA SER A 724 5.22 11.82 31.03
C SER A 724 5.47 10.49 30.29
N ASN A 725 4.67 9.46 30.56
CA ASN A 725 4.91 8.11 30.01
C ASN A 725 3.92 7.72 28.89
N TYR A 726 3.58 8.69 28.05
CA TYR A 726 2.79 8.50 26.84
C TYR A 726 3.37 9.28 25.67
N ALA A 727 3.01 8.90 24.47
CA ALA A 727 3.30 9.67 23.27
C ALA A 727 2.05 9.75 22.38
N LEU A 728 1.86 10.92 21.77
CA LEU A 728 0.78 11.16 20.82
C LEU A 728 1.38 11.29 19.42
N HIS A 729 0.84 10.56 18.48
CA HIS A 729 1.31 10.53 17.09
C HIS A 729 0.21 10.84 16.11
N PHE A 730 0.56 11.64 15.10
CA PHE A 730 -0.24 11.85 13.90
C PHE A 730 0.40 11.08 12.75
N GLY A 731 -0.40 10.43 11.96
CA GLY A 731 0.12 9.63 10.84
C GLY A 731 -0.82 9.60 9.65
N VAL A 732 -0.25 9.29 8.50
CA VAL A 732 -0.96 9.05 7.24
C VAL A 732 -0.67 7.62 6.80
N GLY A 733 -1.71 6.89 6.41
CA GLY A 733 -1.65 5.44 6.17
C GLY A 733 -1.79 4.62 7.44
N TYR A 734 -1.87 3.29 7.27
CA TYR A 734 -1.73 2.36 8.40
C TYR A 734 -0.26 2.28 8.84
N PRO A 735 0.04 1.92 10.11
CA PRO A 735 1.41 1.91 10.59
C PRO A 735 2.28 0.81 9.93
N PHE A 736 1.64 -0.25 9.45
CA PHE A 736 2.26 -1.38 8.74
C PHE A 736 1.24 -2.17 7.94
#